data_283d46f5cf2b991acafd9a6938d6b47a
#
_entry.id   283d46f5cf2b991acafd9a6938d6b47a
#
_cell.length_a   1.000
_cell.length_b   1.000
_cell.length_c   1.000
_cell.angle_alpha   90.00
_cell.angle_beta   90.00
_cell.angle_gamma   90.00
#
_symmetry.space_group_name_H-M   'P 1'
#
loop_
_entity.id
_entity.type
_entity.pdbx_description
1 polymer ?
#
loop_
_entity_poly.entity_id
_entity_poly.type
_entity_poly.pdbx_seq_one_letter_code
_entity_poly.pdbx_strand_id
1 'polypeptide(L)'
;MTLHPAWLASALLALSLAGAPALGGQSSPSSGDSRPADALAANLALPFASDLTGARQARLFAWIEDEAGSRNVWVAGPGVPAHARTAFTGDDGVELSEPQLSQDGRRLLFVRGGDAEFPEANAPNTGIALEAPEQTLFVADVAGGQAPVKIGLGHGAAFSPDGTRIAYTRKGEIWLWSGDAAARRLATVAGSVEDLQWSPDSGQLLFTEQRKGHSFIALLDVERRSLRYIGPTLGQSSDPIFSPDARQVAFLQFRDPPADVPDSTASFWSVRVADVASGAVRTIWSAPGGEGGQFAGTRGRNLFWTASGHLLFPWEHTGWMHIYALPVATGGTPRDLTPDANEVETFTPTPDGKAIVYSANAGNLDTRQLWRTAIEGGKPARLTQDDTFVFRPVFGGDRLAATATDAQRPAHVVLVEGMKPLGPVAIASSYSTPETIVFTATDGMKVHGQVFRGKGPGPHPALIFVHGGPRRQMLPAFNPMHYYSNAYVRNQQFAALGYTVLSVNYRSGTNYGRAFREAPETGRDGASEYRDVLAGGRWLAKQPDVDPKRIGIWGGSWGGYLTALALARDSDLFAAGADFHGVHTLVRSGDPSLSPDAEIKARELQWQSSPMGSITRWRSPVLIVHGDDDKNVDHDQSLLLARELTARGVPFEELSLPNERHEFFRYGDWLASYRTTEAFFARTLKGRK
;
A
#
# COMPACT_ATOMS: atom_id res chain seq x y z
N MET A 1 -9.20 2.13 -53.31
CA MET A 1 -8.83 1.24 -54.40
C MET A 1 -8.72 -0.15 -53.84
N THR A 2 -9.70 -0.94 -54.17
CA THR A 2 -9.88 -2.37 -53.97
C THR A 2 -8.73 -3.18 -54.56
N LEU A 3 -8.34 -4.29 -53.89
CA LEU A 3 -8.24 -5.61 -54.48
C LEU A 3 -7.73 -6.65 -53.41
N HIS A 4 -8.65 -7.51 -53.01
CA HIS A 4 -8.48 -8.92 -52.68
C HIS A 4 -8.38 -9.75 -53.97
N PRO A 5 -8.20 -11.08 -54.03
CA PRO A 5 -7.83 -12.10 -53.03
C PRO A 5 -6.97 -13.28 -53.59
N ALA A 6 -6.69 -14.26 -52.71
CA ALA A 6 -6.88 -15.73 -52.94
C ALA A 6 -5.73 -16.63 -53.41
N TRP A 7 -5.79 -17.78 -52.82
CA TRP A 7 -5.60 -19.22 -53.20
C TRP A 7 -4.17 -19.80 -52.97
N LEU A 8 -3.94 -20.98 -52.43
CA LEU A 8 -4.50 -22.35 -52.37
C LEU A 8 -3.63 -23.13 -51.36
N ALA A 9 -4.06 -23.99 -50.62
CA ALA A 9 -4.68 -25.33 -50.67
C ALA A 9 -3.74 -26.38 -50.08
N SER A 10 -4.25 -27.05 -49.12
CA SER A 10 -4.16 -28.47 -48.75
C SER A 10 -2.94 -29.31 -49.10
N ALA A 11 -2.33 -29.90 -48.05
CA ALA A 11 -1.84 -31.28 -48.13
C ALA A 11 -2.08 -31.98 -46.78
N LEU A 12 -3.05 -32.85 -46.77
CA LEU A 12 -3.24 -33.93 -45.77
C LEU A 12 -2.10 -34.92 -45.88
N LEU A 13 -1.41 -35.15 -44.74
CA LEU A 13 -0.65 -36.38 -44.57
C LEU A 13 -1.18 -37.10 -43.33
N ALA A 14 -1.88 -38.20 -43.58
CA ALA A 14 -2.24 -39.16 -42.57
C ALA A 14 -1.00 -39.92 -42.10
N LEU A 15 -0.69 -39.92 -40.82
CA LEU A 15 0.21 -40.91 -40.21
C LEU A 15 -0.50 -41.60 -39.06
N SER A 16 -0.44 -42.90 -39.17
CA SER A 16 -1.03 -43.97 -38.40
C SER A 16 -0.84 -43.88 -36.89
N LEU A 17 -1.93 -44.18 -36.19
CA LEU A 17 -2.01 -44.54 -34.79
C LEU A 17 -1.10 -45.74 -34.49
N ALA A 18 -0.11 -45.53 -33.61
CA ALA A 18 0.51 -46.62 -32.85
C ALA A 18 0.09 -46.41 -31.38
N GLY A 19 -0.55 -47.45 -30.83
CA GLY A 19 -1.15 -47.40 -29.50
C GLY A 19 -0.15 -47.23 -28.38
N ALA A 20 -0.46 -46.34 -27.44
CA ALA A 20 0.15 -46.26 -26.13
C ALA A 20 -0.65 -47.11 -25.13
N PRO A 21 0.01 -47.84 -24.22
CA PRO A 21 -0.70 -48.69 -23.27
C PRO A 21 -1.38 -47.86 -22.18
N ALA A 22 -2.59 -48.28 -21.83
CA ALA A 22 -3.35 -47.81 -20.71
C ALA A 22 -2.57 -48.06 -19.39
N LEU A 23 -2.18 -47.00 -18.68
CA LEU A 23 -1.77 -47.07 -17.28
C LEU A 23 -3.00 -46.91 -16.40
N GLY A 24 -3.65 -48.03 -16.12
CA GLY A 24 -4.55 -48.14 -14.99
C GLY A 24 -3.73 -48.39 -13.72
N GLY A 25 -4.11 -47.71 -12.65
CA GLY A 25 -3.55 -47.93 -11.34
C GLY A 25 -3.68 -46.73 -10.45
N GLN A 26 -4.87 -46.41 -9.95
CA GLN A 26 -5.02 -45.62 -8.74
C GLN A 26 -4.47 -46.41 -7.55
N SER A 27 -3.24 -46.17 -7.15
CA SER A 27 -2.75 -46.60 -5.84
C SER A 27 -3.16 -45.53 -4.82
N SER A 28 -3.95 -45.92 -3.84
CA SER A 28 -4.21 -45.20 -2.61
C SER A 28 -2.88 -44.73 -1.98
N PRO A 29 -2.76 -43.51 -1.47
CA PRO A 29 -1.53 -43.09 -0.83
C PRO A 29 -1.32 -43.90 0.45
N SER A 30 -0.21 -44.63 0.51
CA SER A 30 0.26 -45.28 1.71
C SER A 30 0.60 -44.21 2.76
N SER A 31 0.02 -44.29 3.94
CA SER A 31 0.37 -43.56 5.13
C SER A 31 1.84 -43.82 5.48
N GLY A 32 2.74 -42.87 5.26
CA GLY A 32 4.12 -43.03 5.69
C GLY A 32 5.18 -42.16 5.05
N ASP A 33 4.85 -41.04 4.39
CA ASP A 33 5.86 -40.11 3.90
C ASP A 33 5.70 -38.76 4.64
N SER A 34 6.29 -38.69 5.85
CA SER A 34 6.42 -37.41 6.59
C SER A 34 7.51 -36.56 5.95
N ARG A 35 7.21 -35.98 4.78
CA ARG A 35 7.97 -34.82 4.32
C ARG A 35 7.85 -33.75 5.40
N PRO A 36 8.95 -33.04 5.76
CA PRO A 36 8.82 -31.87 6.62
C PRO A 36 7.75 -30.95 6.04
N ALA A 37 6.78 -30.55 6.87
CA ALA A 37 5.75 -29.61 6.44
C ALA A 37 6.44 -28.43 5.74
N ASP A 38 5.97 -28.04 4.56
CA ASP A 38 6.53 -26.91 3.79
C ASP A 38 6.33 -25.63 4.59
N ALA A 39 7.35 -25.28 5.37
CA ALA A 39 7.30 -24.14 6.30
C ALA A 39 7.04 -22.81 5.58
N LEU A 40 7.48 -22.67 4.32
CA LEU A 40 7.18 -21.49 3.52
C LEU A 40 5.69 -21.41 3.22
N ALA A 41 5.11 -22.49 2.68
CA ALA A 41 3.68 -22.54 2.37
C ALA A 41 2.83 -22.31 3.63
N ALA A 42 3.17 -22.96 4.75
CA ALA A 42 2.44 -22.82 6.00
C ALA A 42 2.48 -21.39 6.57
N ASN A 43 3.62 -20.69 6.48
CA ASN A 43 3.74 -19.34 7.01
C ASN A 43 3.18 -18.26 6.06
N LEU A 44 3.16 -18.47 4.75
CA LEU A 44 2.46 -17.61 3.80
C LEU A 44 0.93 -17.76 3.89
N ALA A 45 0.44 -18.90 4.38
CA ALA A 45 -0.97 -19.18 4.56
C ALA A 45 -1.55 -18.64 5.88
N LEU A 46 -0.73 -18.03 6.73
CA LEU A 46 -1.21 -17.50 8.02
C LEU A 46 -2.26 -16.39 7.81
N PRO A 47 -3.34 -16.38 8.61
CA PRO A 47 -4.33 -15.31 8.58
C PRO A 47 -3.71 -13.92 8.68
N PHE A 48 -4.16 -13.02 7.82
CA PHE A 48 -3.71 -11.63 7.71
C PHE A 48 -4.90 -10.69 7.67
N ALA A 49 -5.02 -9.79 8.66
CA ALA A 49 -6.09 -8.82 8.77
C ALA A 49 -5.74 -7.49 8.08
N SER A 50 -6.65 -6.97 7.25
CA SER A 50 -6.57 -5.66 6.61
C SER A 50 -7.87 -4.86 6.77
N ASP A 51 -7.84 -3.58 6.37
CA ASP A 51 -9.01 -2.69 6.21
C ASP A 51 -9.95 -2.62 7.41
N LEU A 52 -9.37 -2.52 8.61
CA LEU A 52 -10.11 -2.36 9.85
C LEU A 52 -11.00 -1.12 9.83
N THR A 53 -12.29 -1.30 10.12
CA THR A 53 -13.29 -0.25 10.26
C THR A 53 -14.13 -0.45 11.52
N GLY A 54 -14.85 0.59 11.97
CA GLY A 54 -15.71 0.54 13.16
C GLY A 54 -17.03 1.28 12.99
N ALA A 55 -18.07 0.80 13.63
CA ALA A 55 -19.37 1.45 13.67
C ALA A 55 -19.36 2.66 14.61
N ARG A 56 -19.86 3.83 14.16
CA ARG A 56 -19.79 5.08 14.95
C ARG A 56 -20.59 5.03 16.26
N GLN A 57 -21.74 4.33 16.27
CA GLN A 57 -22.69 4.29 17.39
C GLN A 57 -22.76 2.92 18.06
N ALA A 58 -22.02 1.93 17.57
CA ALA A 58 -21.98 0.58 18.13
C ALA A 58 -20.54 0.15 18.40
N ARG A 59 -20.34 -0.65 19.44
CA ARG A 59 -19.05 -1.24 19.81
C ARG A 59 -18.73 -2.42 18.90
N LEU A 60 -18.64 -2.17 17.60
CA LEU A 60 -18.49 -3.19 16.58
C LEU A 60 -17.41 -2.78 15.58
N PHE A 61 -16.66 -3.77 15.12
CA PHE A 61 -15.58 -3.63 14.15
C PHE A 61 -15.76 -4.63 13.02
N ALA A 62 -15.26 -4.28 11.83
CA ALA A 62 -15.16 -5.19 10.71
C ALA A 62 -13.78 -5.04 10.06
N TRP A 63 -13.30 -6.12 9.44
CA TRP A 63 -12.03 -6.16 8.72
C TRP A 63 -12.07 -7.25 7.65
N ILE A 64 -11.09 -7.25 6.76
CA ILE A 64 -10.87 -8.33 5.80
C ILE A 64 -9.81 -9.26 6.39
N GLU A 65 -10.07 -10.56 6.36
CA GLU A 65 -9.12 -11.61 6.72
C GLU A 65 -8.76 -12.39 5.46
N ASP A 66 -7.47 -12.43 5.12
CA ASP A 66 -6.92 -13.28 4.07
C ASP A 66 -6.23 -14.49 4.69
N GLU A 67 -6.64 -15.69 4.32
CA GLU A 67 -6.00 -16.95 4.71
C GLU A 67 -5.74 -17.77 3.45
N ALA A 68 -4.49 -17.88 3.05
CA ALA A 68 -4.06 -18.61 1.85
C ALA A 68 -4.81 -18.18 0.58
N GLY A 69 -5.04 -16.87 0.38
CA GLY A 69 -5.76 -16.31 -0.76
C GLY A 69 -7.29 -16.34 -0.64
N SER A 70 -7.83 -16.96 0.39
CA SER A 70 -9.28 -16.93 0.70
C SER A 70 -9.60 -15.69 1.55
N ARG A 71 -10.28 -14.71 0.95
CA ARG A 71 -10.58 -13.42 1.59
C ARG A 71 -12.00 -13.34 2.06
N ASN A 72 -12.20 -12.98 3.34
CA ASN A 72 -13.53 -12.86 3.93
C ASN A 72 -13.64 -11.61 4.82
N VAL A 73 -14.84 -11.02 4.88
CA VAL A 73 -15.14 -9.95 5.83
C VAL A 73 -15.52 -10.56 7.17
N TRP A 74 -14.79 -10.17 8.20
CA TRP A 74 -15.02 -10.56 9.59
C TRP A 74 -15.63 -9.41 10.37
N VAL A 75 -16.42 -9.75 11.38
CA VAL A 75 -16.97 -8.81 12.34
C VAL A 75 -16.77 -9.31 13.77
N ALA A 76 -16.51 -8.38 14.69
CA ALA A 76 -16.42 -8.66 16.12
C ALA A 76 -16.60 -7.39 16.97
N GLY A 77 -16.87 -7.56 18.25
CA GLY A 77 -16.87 -6.47 19.21
C GLY A 77 -17.07 -6.98 20.64
N PRO A 78 -16.98 -6.11 21.66
CA PRO A 78 -17.30 -6.49 23.02
C PRO A 78 -18.71 -7.09 23.13
N GLY A 79 -18.77 -8.38 23.49
CA GLY A 79 -20.03 -9.15 23.54
C GLY A 79 -20.50 -9.72 22.19
N VAL A 80 -19.79 -9.46 21.08
CA VAL A 80 -20.04 -10.06 19.77
C VAL A 80 -18.82 -10.92 19.40
N PRO A 81 -18.90 -12.26 19.45
CA PRO A 81 -17.82 -13.14 19.05
C PRO A 81 -17.40 -12.90 17.60
N ALA A 82 -16.12 -13.06 17.31
CA ALA A 82 -15.61 -12.94 15.96
C ALA A 82 -16.23 -14.01 15.04
N HIS A 83 -16.70 -13.59 13.89
CA HIS A 83 -17.20 -14.49 12.86
C HIS A 83 -17.10 -13.87 11.46
N ALA A 84 -16.93 -14.72 10.47
CA ALA A 84 -16.97 -14.31 9.07
C ALA A 84 -18.41 -13.99 8.63
N ARG A 85 -18.59 -12.86 7.95
CA ARG A 85 -19.88 -12.47 7.35
C ARG A 85 -19.99 -12.89 5.88
N THR A 86 -18.90 -13.28 5.28
CA THR A 86 -18.83 -13.88 3.95
C THR A 86 -18.25 -15.28 4.07
N ALA A 87 -18.42 -16.10 3.04
CA ALA A 87 -17.94 -17.48 3.01
C ALA A 87 -17.31 -17.79 1.65
N PHE A 88 -16.43 -16.90 1.18
CA PHE A 88 -15.64 -17.14 -0.01
C PHE A 88 -14.56 -18.17 0.30
N THR A 89 -14.31 -19.07 -0.63
CA THR A 89 -13.37 -20.17 -0.43
C THR A 89 -12.38 -20.26 -1.59
N GLY A 90 -11.15 -20.67 -1.26
CA GLY A 90 -10.09 -20.87 -2.24
C GLY A 90 -9.35 -19.59 -2.62
N ASP A 91 -8.25 -19.80 -3.33
CA ASP A 91 -7.37 -18.76 -3.88
C ASP A 91 -7.92 -18.31 -5.25
N ASP A 92 -9.05 -17.62 -5.24
CA ASP A 92 -9.79 -17.28 -6.46
C ASP A 92 -9.27 -16.01 -7.16
N GLY A 93 -8.29 -15.32 -6.57
CA GLY A 93 -7.69 -14.11 -7.13
C GLY A 93 -8.63 -12.91 -7.20
N VAL A 94 -9.80 -12.96 -6.53
CA VAL A 94 -10.79 -11.87 -6.54
C VAL A 94 -10.59 -10.96 -5.34
N GLU A 95 -10.42 -9.67 -5.59
CA GLU A 95 -10.23 -8.68 -4.52
C GLU A 95 -11.49 -8.53 -3.65
N LEU A 96 -11.27 -8.32 -2.36
CA LEU A 96 -12.27 -7.92 -1.39
C LEU A 96 -11.76 -6.63 -0.74
N SER A 97 -12.58 -5.58 -0.76
CA SER A 97 -12.15 -4.23 -0.33
C SER A 97 -13.29 -3.43 0.28
N GLU A 98 -12.97 -2.26 0.82
CA GLU A 98 -13.88 -1.24 1.32
C GLU A 98 -14.93 -1.76 2.33
N PRO A 99 -14.57 -2.56 3.35
CA PRO A 99 -15.53 -2.95 4.36
C PRO A 99 -15.99 -1.71 5.15
N GLN A 100 -17.31 -1.51 5.28
CA GLN A 100 -17.88 -0.40 6.02
C GLN A 100 -19.08 -0.86 6.82
N LEU A 101 -19.15 -0.46 8.10
CA LEU A 101 -20.31 -0.66 8.94
C LEU A 101 -21.27 0.55 8.88
N SER A 102 -22.58 0.30 8.88
CA SER A 102 -23.55 1.35 9.16
C SER A 102 -23.29 1.95 10.55
N GLN A 103 -23.72 3.20 10.80
CA GLN A 103 -23.45 3.86 12.08
C GLN A 103 -23.95 3.08 13.29
N ASP A 104 -25.11 2.43 13.17
CA ASP A 104 -25.73 1.59 14.20
C ASP A 104 -25.14 0.16 14.31
N GLY A 105 -24.21 -0.19 13.40
CA GLY A 105 -23.55 -1.49 13.34
C GLY A 105 -24.43 -2.65 12.85
N ARG A 106 -25.62 -2.38 12.28
CA ARG A 106 -26.53 -3.45 11.85
C ARG A 106 -26.22 -3.98 10.46
N ARG A 107 -25.67 -3.14 9.58
CA ARG A 107 -25.35 -3.51 8.21
C ARG A 107 -23.86 -3.36 7.91
N LEU A 108 -23.37 -4.23 7.05
CA LEU A 108 -22.03 -4.26 6.52
C LEU A 108 -22.09 -4.08 5.00
N LEU A 109 -21.32 -3.16 4.48
CA LEU A 109 -21.07 -2.92 3.06
C LEU A 109 -19.66 -3.38 2.72
N PHE A 110 -19.44 -3.91 1.52
CA PHE A 110 -18.12 -4.23 0.99
C PHE A 110 -18.15 -4.30 -0.54
N VAL A 111 -16.97 -4.23 -1.15
CA VAL A 111 -16.75 -4.39 -2.59
C VAL A 111 -16.05 -5.70 -2.85
N ARG A 112 -16.44 -6.43 -3.90
CA ARG A 112 -15.76 -7.63 -4.37
C ARG A 112 -15.51 -7.56 -5.87
N GLY A 113 -14.28 -7.85 -6.28
CA GLY A 113 -13.81 -7.74 -7.68
C GLY A 113 -13.17 -6.42 -8.01
N GLY A 114 -12.67 -6.31 -9.21
CA GLY A 114 -11.94 -5.15 -9.72
C GLY A 114 -10.57 -4.97 -9.11
N ASP A 115 -10.14 -3.72 -9.01
CA ASP A 115 -8.87 -3.29 -8.44
C ASP A 115 -9.10 -2.04 -7.59
N ALA A 116 -8.91 -2.15 -6.28
CA ALA A 116 -9.12 -1.03 -5.36
C ALA A 116 -8.06 0.08 -5.53
N GLU A 117 -6.87 -0.24 -6.03
CA GLU A 117 -5.82 0.75 -6.33
C GLU A 117 -6.14 1.52 -7.63
N PHE A 118 -6.76 0.85 -8.61
CA PHE A 118 -7.14 1.43 -9.91
C PHE A 118 -8.64 1.23 -10.21
N PRO A 119 -9.53 1.83 -9.41
CA PRO A 119 -10.96 1.51 -9.44
C PRO A 119 -11.66 1.87 -10.76
N GLU A 120 -11.11 2.80 -11.54
CA GLU A 120 -11.65 3.22 -12.83
C GLU A 120 -11.02 2.45 -14.01
N ALA A 121 -10.02 1.61 -13.78
CA ALA A 121 -9.38 0.79 -14.80
C ALA A 121 -10.21 -0.47 -15.13
N ASN A 122 -9.78 -1.20 -16.15
CA ASN A 122 -10.35 -2.50 -16.45
C ASN A 122 -10.05 -3.46 -15.29
N ALA A 123 -11.06 -4.25 -14.92
CA ALA A 123 -10.91 -5.24 -13.86
C ALA A 123 -9.83 -6.27 -14.22
N PRO A 124 -8.89 -6.58 -13.32
CA PRO A 124 -7.92 -7.64 -13.52
C PRO A 124 -8.60 -9.03 -13.46
N ASN A 125 -7.99 -10.00 -14.08
CA ASN A 125 -8.49 -11.39 -14.11
C ASN A 125 -7.47 -12.38 -13.54
N THR A 126 -6.94 -12.09 -12.37
CA THR A 126 -5.91 -12.90 -11.69
C THR A 126 -6.37 -14.34 -11.45
N GLY A 127 -7.67 -14.55 -11.22
CA GLY A 127 -8.28 -15.87 -11.05
C GLY A 127 -8.49 -16.67 -12.35
N ILE A 128 -8.15 -16.10 -13.51
CA ILE A 128 -8.30 -16.74 -14.83
C ILE A 128 -9.76 -17.22 -15.05
N ALA A 129 -10.73 -16.40 -14.69
CA ALA A 129 -12.15 -16.64 -14.94
C ALA A 129 -12.52 -16.37 -16.42
N LEU A 130 -13.68 -16.85 -16.89
CA LEU A 130 -14.16 -16.55 -18.24
C LEU A 130 -14.42 -15.06 -18.46
N GLU A 131 -14.81 -14.35 -17.40
CA GLU A 131 -15.01 -12.89 -17.38
C GLU A 131 -14.28 -12.33 -16.18
N ALA A 132 -13.61 -11.17 -16.36
CA ALA A 132 -12.94 -10.48 -15.27
C ALA A 132 -13.99 -10.01 -14.23
N PRO A 133 -13.75 -10.23 -12.94
CA PRO A 133 -14.70 -9.84 -11.89
C PRO A 133 -14.71 -8.32 -11.69
N GLU A 134 -15.71 -7.62 -12.24
CA GLU A 134 -15.87 -6.17 -12.02
C GLU A 134 -16.19 -5.86 -10.55
N GLN A 135 -15.76 -4.67 -10.10
CA GLN A 135 -16.11 -4.16 -8.76
C GLN A 135 -17.62 -4.19 -8.53
N THR A 136 -18.03 -5.00 -7.59
CA THR A 136 -19.43 -5.22 -7.25
C THR A 136 -19.65 -4.91 -5.76
N LEU A 137 -20.62 -4.03 -5.48
CA LEU A 137 -21.01 -3.69 -4.13
C LEU A 137 -22.00 -4.71 -3.55
N PHE A 138 -21.78 -5.07 -2.30
CA PHE A 138 -22.65 -5.95 -1.53
C PHE A 138 -22.99 -5.31 -0.18
N VAL A 139 -24.21 -5.55 0.27
CA VAL A 139 -24.65 -5.23 1.63
C VAL A 139 -25.15 -6.49 2.34
N ALA A 140 -24.81 -6.63 3.61
CA ALA A 140 -25.21 -7.76 4.45
C ALA A 140 -25.68 -7.29 5.83
N ASP A 141 -26.60 -8.03 6.44
CA ASP A 141 -26.92 -7.83 7.85
C ASP A 141 -25.80 -8.40 8.72
N VAL A 142 -25.31 -7.64 9.68
CA VAL A 142 -24.23 -8.08 10.59
C VAL A 142 -24.64 -9.29 11.41
N ALA A 143 -25.90 -9.36 11.86
CA ALA A 143 -26.41 -10.50 12.63
C ALA A 143 -26.41 -11.84 11.88
N GLY A 144 -26.29 -11.81 10.56
CA GLY A 144 -26.27 -13.02 9.74
C GLY A 144 -27.66 -13.50 9.33
N GLY A 145 -27.72 -14.76 8.88
CA GLY A 145 -28.98 -15.42 8.50
C GLY A 145 -29.33 -15.33 7.01
N GLN A 146 -28.85 -14.31 6.31
CA GLN A 146 -29.05 -14.15 4.87
C GLN A 146 -27.72 -13.91 4.13
N ALA A 147 -27.65 -14.33 2.87
CA ALA A 147 -26.53 -14.04 2.01
C ALA A 147 -26.41 -12.53 1.73
N PRO A 148 -25.21 -11.99 1.48
CA PRO A 148 -25.05 -10.61 1.06
C PRO A 148 -25.88 -10.28 -0.20
N VAL A 149 -26.51 -9.12 -0.20
CA VAL A 149 -27.32 -8.62 -1.33
C VAL A 149 -26.42 -7.82 -2.26
N LYS A 150 -26.42 -8.15 -3.54
CA LYS A 150 -25.74 -7.36 -4.59
C LYS A 150 -26.52 -6.06 -4.82
N ILE A 151 -25.82 -4.92 -4.69
CA ILE A 151 -26.37 -3.57 -4.95
C ILE A 151 -26.21 -3.17 -6.42
N GLY A 152 -24.99 -3.34 -6.95
CA GLY A 152 -24.63 -2.89 -8.29
C GLY A 152 -23.12 -2.93 -8.51
N LEU A 153 -22.70 -2.46 -9.68
CA LEU A 153 -21.29 -2.28 -10.03
C LEU A 153 -20.83 -0.90 -9.58
N GLY A 154 -19.66 -0.83 -8.95
CA GLY A 154 -19.05 0.42 -8.50
C GLY A 154 -18.20 0.25 -7.25
N HIS A 155 -17.75 1.36 -6.68
CA HIS A 155 -16.83 1.47 -5.54
C HIS A 155 -17.08 2.78 -4.76
N GLY A 156 -16.24 3.11 -3.75
CA GLY A 156 -16.29 4.37 -3.01
C GLY A 156 -17.64 4.62 -2.35
N ALA A 157 -18.25 3.57 -1.81
CA ALA A 157 -19.59 3.64 -1.29
C ALA A 157 -19.66 4.22 0.13
N ALA A 158 -20.77 4.86 0.47
CA ALA A 158 -21.02 5.42 1.80
C ALA A 158 -22.47 5.21 2.24
N PHE A 159 -22.66 4.71 3.46
CA PHE A 159 -23.97 4.71 4.13
C PHE A 159 -24.41 6.14 4.45
N SER A 160 -25.69 6.45 4.20
CA SER A 160 -26.27 7.66 4.79
C SER A 160 -26.29 7.54 6.33
N PRO A 161 -26.16 8.66 7.07
CA PRO A 161 -26.18 8.66 8.53
C PRO A 161 -27.41 7.97 9.17
N ASP A 162 -28.58 8.07 8.53
CA ASP A 162 -29.81 7.39 8.92
C ASP A 162 -29.80 5.87 8.62
N GLY A 163 -28.75 5.39 7.93
CA GLY A 163 -28.56 3.99 7.57
C GLY A 163 -29.51 3.46 6.50
N THR A 164 -30.36 4.28 5.88
CA THR A 164 -31.40 3.82 4.95
C THR A 164 -30.93 3.74 3.50
N ARG A 165 -29.91 4.53 3.13
CA ARG A 165 -29.42 4.68 1.76
C ARG A 165 -27.92 4.42 1.66
N ILE A 166 -27.48 4.03 0.47
CA ILE A 166 -26.07 3.90 0.10
C ILE A 166 -25.83 4.69 -1.18
N ALA A 167 -24.91 5.65 -1.13
CA ALA A 167 -24.38 6.31 -2.31
C ALA A 167 -23.05 5.66 -2.72
N TYR A 168 -22.77 5.55 -4.01
CA TYR A 168 -21.54 4.95 -4.51
C TYR A 168 -21.18 5.51 -5.90
N THR A 169 -19.98 5.22 -6.37
CA THR A 169 -19.45 5.77 -7.62
C THR A 169 -19.14 4.68 -8.65
N ARG A 170 -19.17 5.04 -9.92
CA ARG A 170 -18.79 4.21 -11.04
C ARG A 170 -18.49 5.10 -12.25
N LYS A 171 -17.24 5.16 -12.69
CA LYS A 171 -16.83 5.86 -13.93
C LYS A 171 -17.38 7.28 -14.04
N GLY A 172 -17.19 8.09 -13.00
CA GLY A 172 -17.68 9.47 -12.93
C GLY A 172 -19.20 9.60 -12.72
N GLU A 173 -19.90 8.52 -12.45
CA GLU A 173 -21.31 8.52 -12.09
C GLU A 173 -21.51 8.35 -10.58
N ILE A 174 -22.48 9.05 -10.01
CA ILE A 174 -22.91 8.88 -8.62
C ILE A 174 -24.26 8.17 -8.64
N TRP A 175 -24.32 7.05 -7.91
CA TRP A 175 -25.48 6.17 -7.81
C TRP A 175 -26.03 6.16 -6.39
N LEU A 176 -27.32 5.90 -6.27
CA LEU A 176 -28.04 5.78 -5.00
C LEU A 176 -28.82 4.47 -4.96
N TRP A 177 -28.63 3.71 -3.89
CA TRP A 177 -29.43 2.56 -3.54
C TRP A 177 -30.24 2.84 -2.24
N SER A 178 -31.51 2.44 -2.21
CA SER A 178 -32.44 2.72 -1.09
C SER A 178 -33.19 1.46 -0.62
N GLY A 179 -32.48 0.33 -0.51
CA GLY A 179 -33.05 -0.92 -0.02
C GLY A 179 -33.61 -1.81 -1.12
N ASP A 180 -34.93 -1.94 -1.23
CA ASP A 180 -35.59 -2.96 -2.08
C ASP A 180 -35.63 -2.63 -3.58
N ALA A 181 -35.31 -1.41 -3.97
CA ALA A 181 -35.33 -0.95 -5.35
C ALA A 181 -33.96 -1.09 -6.03
N ALA A 182 -33.96 -1.18 -7.35
CA ALA A 182 -32.73 -1.08 -8.12
C ALA A 182 -32.05 0.28 -7.89
N ALA A 183 -30.71 0.30 -7.84
CA ALA A 183 -29.96 1.53 -7.70
C ALA A 183 -30.26 2.51 -8.86
N ARG A 184 -30.38 3.79 -8.56
CA ARG A 184 -30.60 4.84 -9.56
C ARG A 184 -29.43 5.80 -9.64
N ARG A 185 -29.11 6.27 -10.85
CA ARG A 185 -28.09 7.28 -11.05
C ARG A 185 -28.61 8.65 -10.61
N LEU A 186 -27.83 9.33 -9.75
CA LEU A 186 -28.12 10.69 -9.28
C LEU A 186 -27.52 11.75 -10.18
N ALA A 187 -26.24 11.59 -10.53
CA ALA A 187 -25.46 12.56 -11.29
C ALA A 187 -24.39 11.88 -12.14
N THR A 188 -23.87 12.62 -13.10
CA THR A 188 -22.64 12.31 -13.84
C THR A 188 -21.75 13.53 -13.75
N VAL A 189 -20.46 13.34 -13.47
CA VAL A 189 -19.43 14.38 -13.42
C VAL A 189 -18.38 14.14 -14.50
N ALA A 190 -17.54 15.15 -14.77
CA ALA A 190 -16.57 15.07 -15.85
C ALA A 190 -15.27 14.33 -15.47
N GLY A 191 -15.04 14.12 -14.17
CA GLY A 191 -13.87 13.43 -13.63
C GLY A 191 -14.24 12.20 -12.82
N SER A 192 -13.29 11.67 -12.03
CA SER A 192 -13.56 10.66 -10.99
C SER A 192 -14.08 11.30 -9.71
N VAL A 193 -14.82 10.52 -8.92
CA VAL A 193 -15.38 10.94 -7.63
C VAL A 193 -14.58 10.30 -6.51
N GLU A 194 -14.03 11.13 -5.62
CA GLU A 194 -13.26 10.70 -4.45
C GLU A 194 -13.88 11.31 -3.18
N ASP A 195 -13.57 10.73 -2.02
CA ASP A 195 -14.01 11.21 -0.69
C ASP A 195 -15.53 11.37 -0.54
N LEU A 196 -16.33 10.55 -1.21
CA LEU A 196 -17.79 10.63 -1.18
C LEU A 196 -18.31 10.46 0.24
N GLN A 197 -19.06 11.45 0.73
CA GLN A 197 -19.64 11.42 2.06
C GLN A 197 -21.00 12.11 2.11
N TRP A 198 -21.82 11.65 3.03
CA TRP A 198 -23.13 12.24 3.32
C TRP A 198 -23.01 13.42 4.29
N SER A 199 -23.89 14.40 4.12
CA SER A 199 -24.15 15.37 5.17
C SER A 199 -24.76 14.70 6.41
N PRO A 200 -24.53 15.24 7.64
CA PRO A 200 -25.09 14.69 8.88
C PRO A 200 -26.60 14.48 8.88
N ASP A 201 -27.36 15.27 8.12
CA ASP A 201 -28.82 15.20 7.94
C ASP A 201 -29.26 14.25 6.80
N SER A 202 -28.34 13.55 6.17
CA SER A 202 -28.58 12.65 5.02
C SER A 202 -29.18 13.32 3.77
N GLY A 203 -29.14 14.65 3.66
CA GLY A 203 -29.74 15.39 2.55
C GLY A 203 -28.83 15.64 1.37
N GLN A 204 -27.51 15.68 1.61
CA GLN A 204 -26.52 16.08 0.61
C GLN A 204 -25.36 15.10 0.56
N LEU A 205 -24.69 15.04 -0.61
CA LEU A 205 -23.42 14.34 -0.82
C LEU A 205 -22.32 15.36 -1.09
N LEU A 206 -21.22 15.23 -0.39
CA LEU A 206 -20.01 16.02 -0.54
C LEU A 206 -18.90 15.10 -1.08
N PHE A 207 -18.14 15.58 -2.06
CA PHE A 207 -17.06 14.80 -2.66
C PHE A 207 -16.03 15.70 -3.35
N THR A 208 -14.88 15.11 -3.63
CA THR A 208 -13.86 15.66 -4.52
C THR A 208 -14.12 15.14 -5.93
N GLU A 209 -14.26 16.04 -6.91
CA GLU A 209 -14.22 15.68 -8.33
C GLU A 209 -12.80 15.87 -8.84
N GLN A 210 -12.11 14.75 -9.07
CA GLN A 210 -10.74 14.75 -9.60
C GLN A 210 -10.75 14.81 -11.11
N ARG A 211 -10.04 15.77 -11.69
CA ARG A 211 -9.85 15.95 -13.14
C ARG A 211 -8.36 15.93 -13.48
N LYS A 212 -8.04 15.94 -14.79
CA LYS A 212 -6.65 16.00 -15.22
C LYS A 212 -5.97 17.30 -14.77
N GLY A 213 -5.06 17.18 -13.78
CA GLY A 213 -4.24 18.30 -13.28
C GLY A 213 -4.93 19.24 -12.29
N HIS A 214 -6.23 19.07 -11.97
CA HIS A 214 -6.95 19.87 -10.99
C HIS A 214 -8.12 19.12 -10.38
N SER A 215 -8.65 19.61 -9.27
CA SER A 215 -9.82 19.02 -8.61
C SER A 215 -10.73 20.07 -7.99
N PHE A 216 -11.99 19.73 -7.81
CA PHE A 216 -13.01 20.58 -7.22
C PHE A 216 -13.74 19.91 -6.07
N ILE A 217 -14.14 20.68 -5.07
CA ILE A 217 -15.10 20.23 -4.07
C ILE A 217 -16.51 20.43 -4.63
N ALA A 218 -17.29 19.37 -4.63
CA ALA A 218 -18.64 19.34 -5.14
C ALA A 218 -19.67 18.96 -4.08
N LEU A 219 -20.85 19.55 -4.15
CA LEU A 219 -21.97 19.29 -3.27
C LEU A 219 -23.22 18.97 -4.11
N LEU A 220 -23.79 17.79 -3.88
CA LEU A 220 -24.98 17.28 -4.57
C LEU A 220 -26.15 17.21 -3.59
N ASP A 221 -27.21 17.97 -3.83
CA ASP A 221 -28.50 17.81 -3.15
C ASP A 221 -29.21 16.59 -3.71
N VAL A 222 -29.49 15.60 -2.89
CA VAL A 222 -29.97 14.28 -3.32
C VAL A 222 -31.43 14.35 -3.80
N GLU A 223 -32.27 15.14 -3.13
CA GLU A 223 -33.69 15.28 -3.46
C GLU A 223 -33.91 16.21 -4.65
N ARG A 224 -33.26 17.38 -4.64
CA ARG A 224 -33.35 18.35 -5.72
C ARG A 224 -32.56 17.95 -6.97
N ARG A 225 -31.63 16.99 -6.82
CA ARG A 225 -30.71 16.54 -7.87
C ARG A 225 -29.93 17.73 -8.45
N SER A 226 -29.49 18.63 -7.61
CA SER A 226 -28.72 19.81 -8.01
C SER A 226 -27.28 19.70 -7.52
N LEU A 227 -26.35 19.85 -8.48
CA LEU A 227 -24.92 19.83 -8.23
C LEU A 227 -24.39 21.27 -8.23
N ARG A 228 -23.50 21.59 -7.28
CA ARG A 228 -22.76 22.84 -7.27
C ARG A 228 -21.33 22.64 -6.80
N TYR A 229 -20.44 23.49 -7.24
CA TYR A 229 -19.03 23.47 -6.82
C TYR A 229 -18.78 24.53 -5.74
N ILE A 230 -17.93 24.19 -4.79
CA ILE A 230 -17.59 25.04 -3.64
C ILE A 230 -16.22 25.65 -3.89
N GLY A 231 -16.15 26.96 -4.04
CA GLY A 231 -14.93 27.74 -4.19
C GLY A 231 -13.98 27.22 -5.27
N PRO A 232 -14.43 27.00 -6.51
CA PRO A 232 -13.59 26.43 -7.55
C PRO A 232 -12.41 27.33 -7.86
N THR A 233 -11.24 26.76 -8.08
CA THR A 233 -9.98 27.45 -8.39
C THR A 233 -9.21 26.69 -9.46
N LEU A 234 -8.10 27.24 -9.94
CA LEU A 234 -7.22 26.59 -10.92
C LEU A 234 -6.33 25.47 -10.28
N GLY A 235 -6.25 25.42 -8.95
CA GLY A 235 -5.46 24.41 -8.23
C GLY A 235 -6.25 23.15 -7.90
N GLN A 236 -5.68 22.35 -7.02
CA GLN A 236 -6.30 21.13 -6.51
C GLN A 236 -6.98 21.41 -5.17
N SER A 237 -8.13 20.79 -4.93
CA SER A 237 -8.85 20.80 -3.67
C SER A 237 -9.13 19.37 -3.23
N SER A 238 -8.90 19.02 -1.96
CA SER A 238 -9.07 17.67 -1.44
C SER A 238 -9.61 17.63 -0.02
N ASP A 239 -9.84 16.42 0.48
CA ASP A 239 -10.22 16.13 1.86
C ASP A 239 -11.42 16.95 2.37
N PRO A 240 -12.52 17.08 1.63
CA PRO A 240 -13.65 17.85 2.09
C PRO A 240 -14.29 17.20 3.33
N ILE A 241 -14.81 18.01 4.24
CA ILE A 241 -15.54 17.52 5.43
C ILE A 241 -16.62 18.50 5.87
N PHE A 242 -17.81 17.99 6.19
CA PHE A 242 -18.86 18.78 6.82
C PHE A 242 -18.51 19.16 8.26
N SER A 243 -18.95 20.36 8.67
CA SER A 243 -19.09 20.67 10.09
C SER A 243 -20.13 19.73 10.75
N PRO A 244 -20.05 19.50 12.07
CA PRO A 244 -21.02 18.65 12.77
C PRO A 244 -22.49 19.06 12.61
N ASP A 245 -22.77 20.35 12.38
CA ASP A 245 -24.09 20.92 12.14
C ASP A 245 -24.48 21.02 10.66
N ALA A 246 -23.64 20.50 9.74
CA ALA A 246 -23.82 20.55 8.29
C ALA A 246 -23.89 21.94 7.66
N ARG A 247 -23.62 23.02 8.42
CA ARG A 247 -23.71 24.39 7.89
C ARG A 247 -22.47 24.85 7.14
N GLN A 248 -21.34 24.20 7.39
CA GLN A 248 -20.06 24.55 6.78
C GLN A 248 -19.39 23.29 6.20
N VAL A 249 -18.49 23.51 5.26
CA VAL A 249 -17.57 22.51 4.71
C VAL A 249 -16.15 23.04 4.83
N ALA A 250 -15.24 22.25 5.39
CA ALA A 250 -13.81 22.52 5.32
C ALA A 250 -13.14 21.66 4.24
N PHE A 251 -12.05 22.13 3.66
CA PHE A 251 -11.26 21.40 2.68
C PHE A 251 -9.83 21.95 2.59
N LEU A 252 -8.92 21.15 2.07
CA LEU A 252 -7.57 21.54 1.74
C LEU A 252 -7.53 22.08 0.31
N GLN A 253 -6.77 23.14 0.09
CA GLN A 253 -6.53 23.68 -1.25
C GLN A 253 -5.05 23.82 -1.50
N PHE A 254 -4.62 23.32 -2.65
CA PHE A 254 -3.24 23.37 -3.14
C PHE A 254 -3.19 24.26 -4.39
N ARG A 255 -2.07 24.97 -4.54
CA ARG A 255 -1.77 25.77 -5.71
C ARG A 255 -0.37 25.44 -6.19
N ASP A 256 -0.15 25.56 -7.48
CA ASP A 256 1.20 25.47 -8.02
C ASP A 256 2.08 26.60 -7.45
N PRO A 257 3.36 26.33 -7.19
CA PRO A 257 4.29 27.35 -6.78
C PRO A 257 4.46 28.40 -7.90
N PRO A 258 4.85 29.65 -7.56
CA PRO A 258 5.30 30.59 -8.57
C PRO A 258 6.45 30.00 -9.40
N ALA A 259 6.56 30.37 -10.68
CA ALA A 259 7.52 29.80 -11.62
C ALA A 259 9.02 29.98 -11.21
N ASP A 260 9.30 30.93 -10.31
CA ASP A 260 10.63 31.21 -9.75
C ASP A 260 10.94 30.45 -8.45
N VAL A 261 9.98 29.66 -7.95
CA VAL A 261 10.13 28.84 -6.74
C VAL A 261 10.28 27.39 -7.16
N PRO A 262 11.40 26.70 -6.83
CA PRO A 262 11.55 25.28 -7.12
C PRO A 262 10.43 24.45 -6.48
N ASP A 263 9.87 23.50 -7.22
CA ASP A 263 8.78 22.60 -6.78
C ASP A 263 9.13 21.81 -5.50
N SER A 264 10.41 21.58 -5.27
CA SER A 264 10.91 20.83 -4.11
C SER A 264 10.90 21.64 -2.80
N THR A 265 10.68 22.96 -2.84
CA THR A 265 10.90 23.83 -1.67
C THR A 265 9.63 24.40 -1.05
N ALA A 266 8.46 24.31 -1.70
CA ALA A 266 7.22 24.83 -1.12
C ALA A 266 5.96 24.18 -1.70
N SER A 267 5.08 23.68 -0.84
CA SER A 267 3.68 23.43 -1.19
C SER A 267 2.86 24.65 -0.79
N PHE A 268 2.27 25.35 -1.75
CA PHE A 268 1.33 26.44 -1.46
C PHE A 268 -0.04 25.84 -1.17
N TRP A 269 -0.32 25.56 0.09
CA TRP A 269 -1.58 25.00 0.51
C TRP A 269 -2.24 25.78 1.65
N SER A 270 -3.54 25.60 1.78
CA SER A 270 -4.35 26.29 2.77
C SER A 270 -5.52 25.46 3.25
N VAL A 271 -5.98 25.74 4.47
CA VAL A 271 -7.23 25.22 5.03
C VAL A 271 -8.32 26.23 4.79
N ARG A 272 -9.36 25.82 4.08
CA ARG A 272 -10.50 26.69 3.70
C ARG A 272 -11.79 26.19 4.31
N VAL A 273 -12.68 27.12 4.59
CA VAL A 273 -14.03 26.86 5.10
C VAL A 273 -15.04 27.61 4.24
N ALA A 274 -16.07 26.90 3.81
CA ALA A 274 -17.19 27.43 3.04
C ALA A 274 -18.48 27.34 3.86
N ASP A 275 -19.33 28.33 3.74
CA ASP A 275 -20.72 28.27 4.19
C ASP A 275 -21.58 27.51 3.17
N VAL A 276 -22.29 26.49 3.63
CA VAL A 276 -23.06 25.59 2.76
C VAL A 276 -24.22 26.34 2.09
N ALA A 277 -24.88 27.28 2.73
CA ALA A 277 -26.05 27.96 2.18
C ALA A 277 -25.65 29.01 1.12
N SER A 278 -24.71 29.87 1.45
CA SER A 278 -24.28 30.98 0.57
C SER A 278 -23.21 30.60 -0.43
N GLY A 279 -22.44 29.55 -0.17
CA GLY A 279 -21.24 29.19 -0.96
C GLY A 279 -20.03 30.11 -0.69
N ALA A 280 -20.13 31.04 0.25
CA ALA A 280 -19.03 31.95 0.59
C ALA A 280 -17.86 31.18 1.21
N VAL A 281 -16.65 31.37 0.68
CA VAL A 281 -15.44 30.68 1.10
C VAL A 281 -14.47 31.65 1.77
N ARG A 282 -13.90 31.25 2.89
CA ARG A 282 -12.81 31.95 3.59
C ARG A 282 -11.62 31.03 3.79
N THR A 283 -10.42 31.57 3.67
CA THR A 283 -9.18 30.90 4.09
C THR A 283 -9.01 31.16 5.58
N ILE A 284 -8.89 30.10 6.38
CA ILE A 284 -8.70 30.24 7.82
C ILE A 284 -7.24 30.08 8.24
N TRP A 285 -6.45 29.45 7.38
CA TRP A 285 -5.01 29.31 7.55
C TRP A 285 -4.34 28.99 6.21
N SER A 286 -3.10 29.42 6.04
CA SER A 286 -2.24 29.08 4.90
C SER A 286 -0.88 28.66 5.40
N ALA A 287 -0.30 27.64 4.78
CA ALA A 287 1.04 27.21 5.06
C ALA A 287 2.05 28.32 4.73
N PRO A 288 3.11 28.51 5.54
CA PRO A 288 4.20 29.44 5.21
C PRO A 288 4.93 28.92 3.96
N GLY A 289 5.60 29.82 3.25
CA GLY A 289 6.51 29.43 2.16
C GLY A 289 7.78 28.73 2.69
N GLY A 290 8.48 28.03 1.80
CA GLY A 290 9.74 27.37 2.10
C GLY A 290 9.59 25.98 2.75
N GLU A 291 10.70 25.44 3.24
CA GLU A 291 10.77 24.06 3.74
C GLU A 291 9.73 23.70 4.82
N GLY A 292 9.40 24.63 5.71
CA GLY A 292 8.37 24.42 6.74
C GLY A 292 6.93 24.47 6.22
N GLY A 293 6.71 24.77 4.92
CA GLY A 293 5.39 24.88 4.31
C GLY A 293 4.90 23.65 3.58
N GLN A 294 5.71 22.61 3.47
CA GLN A 294 5.34 21.42 2.70
C GLN A 294 4.17 20.65 3.36
N PHE A 295 3.28 20.17 2.52
CA PHE A 295 2.24 19.23 2.92
C PHE A 295 2.73 17.79 2.69
N ALA A 296 2.59 16.99 3.72
CA ALA A 296 2.69 15.55 3.57
C ALA A 296 1.49 14.93 4.30
N GLY A 297 0.75 14.09 3.62
CA GLY A 297 -0.43 13.43 4.17
C GLY A 297 -0.07 12.21 5.00
N THR A 298 -0.97 11.83 5.89
CA THR A 298 -0.94 10.54 6.59
C THR A 298 -1.57 9.44 5.72
N ARG A 299 -1.41 8.19 6.14
CA ARG A 299 -2.12 7.06 5.51
C ARG A 299 -3.57 7.02 5.98
N GLY A 300 -4.44 7.75 5.29
CA GLY A 300 -5.85 7.84 5.61
C GLY A 300 -6.40 9.24 5.37
N ARG A 301 -7.51 9.60 6.02
CA ARG A 301 -8.10 10.93 5.91
C ARG A 301 -7.19 11.98 6.54
N ASN A 302 -6.95 13.07 5.83
CA ASN A 302 -6.07 14.15 6.28
C ASN A 302 -6.80 15.31 6.98
N LEU A 303 -8.12 15.42 6.86
CA LEU A 303 -8.86 16.51 7.50
C LEU A 303 -10.03 15.97 8.33
N PHE A 304 -10.08 16.37 9.60
CA PHE A 304 -11.18 16.05 10.50
C PHE A 304 -11.74 17.33 11.13
N TRP A 305 -13.06 17.38 11.28
CA TRP A 305 -13.74 18.43 12.01
C TRP A 305 -14.28 17.88 13.32
N THR A 306 -13.80 18.39 14.45
CA THR A 306 -14.19 17.91 15.77
C THR A 306 -15.44 18.62 16.30
N ALA A 307 -16.16 17.97 17.21
CA ALA A 307 -17.30 18.58 17.89
C ALA A 307 -16.90 19.81 18.73
N SER A 308 -15.62 19.94 19.13
CA SER A 308 -15.10 21.10 19.85
C SER A 308 -14.77 22.29 18.91
N GLY A 309 -15.06 22.19 17.62
CA GLY A 309 -14.88 23.27 16.64
C GLY A 309 -13.43 23.45 16.17
N HIS A 310 -12.63 22.40 16.20
CA HIS A 310 -11.27 22.38 15.64
C HIS A 310 -11.22 21.57 14.35
N LEU A 311 -10.38 22.00 13.42
CA LEU A 311 -9.90 21.20 12.31
C LEU A 311 -8.58 20.56 12.69
N LEU A 312 -8.45 19.26 12.38
CA LEU A 312 -7.23 18.49 12.61
C LEU A 312 -6.66 18.12 11.25
N PHE A 313 -5.36 18.34 11.05
CA PHE A 313 -4.68 18.02 9.80
C PHE A 313 -3.21 17.69 10.02
N PRO A 314 -2.58 16.88 9.13
CA PRO A 314 -1.15 16.64 9.15
C PRO A 314 -0.39 17.84 8.57
N TRP A 315 0.77 18.12 9.14
CA TRP A 315 1.68 19.13 8.62
C TRP A 315 3.12 18.81 9.05
N GLU A 316 4.06 19.00 8.14
CA GLU A 316 5.47 18.67 8.34
C GLU A 316 6.34 19.90 8.64
N HIS A 317 5.82 20.83 9.41
CA HIS A 317 6.46 22.12 9.69
C HIS A 317 7.86 21.98 10.30
N THR A 318 8.02 21.03 11.21
CA THR A 318 9.27 20.81 11.96
C THR A 318 10.26 19.90 11.26
N GLY A 319 9.94 19.40 10.07
CA GLY A 319 10.66 18.32 9.40
C GLY A 319 10.22 16.92 9.83
N TRP A 320 9.18 16.83 10.66
CA TRP A 320 8.53 15.60 11.10
C TRP A 320 7.03 15.70 10.87
N MET A 321 6.41 14.58 10.49
CA MET A 321 4.97 14.53 10.26
C MET A 321 4.22 14.57 11.59
N HIS A 322 3.61 15.70 11.87
CA HIS A 322 2.80 15.94 13.08
C HIS A 322 1.34 16.20 12.76
N ILE A 323 0.47 16.09 13.76
CA ILE A 323 -0.94 16.45 13.67
C ILE A 323 -1.15 17.77 14.39
N TYR A 324 -1.82 18.67 13.68
CA TYR A 324 -2.12 20.02 14.18
C TYR A 324 -3.61 20.23 14.40
N ALA A 325 -3.96 21.04 15.38
CA ALA A 325 -5.32 21.49 15.65
C ALA A 325 -5.45 22.99 15.37
N LEU A 326 -6.48 23.37 14.60
CA LEU A 326 -6.79 24.76 14.23
C LEU A 326 -8.23 25.09 14.65
N PRO A 327 -8.47 26.08 15.53
CA PRO A 327 -9.82 26.49 15.88
C PRO A 327 -10.50 27.19 14.70
N VAL A 328 -11.67 26.73 14.28
CA VAL A 328 -12.37 27.24 13.09
C VAL A 328 -12.89 28.65 13.27
N ALA A 329 -13.35 28.98 14.47
CA ALA A 329 -13.97 30.29 14.77
C ALA A 329 -12.98 31.45 14.70
N THR A 330 -11.77 31.25 15.21
CA THR A 330 -10.76 32.30 15.32
C THR A 330 -9.65 32.20 14.27
N GLY A 331 -9.44 30.99 13.69
CA GLY A 331 -8.24 30.73 12.91
C GLY A 331 -6.98 30.84 13.77
N GLY A 332 -5.91 31.38 13.20
CA GLY A 332 -4.66 31.67 13.90
C GLY A 332 -3.58 30.61 13.66
N THR A 333 -2.67 30.44 14.60
CA THR A 333 -1.58 29.47 14.50
C THR A 333 -2.05 28.08 14.91
N PRO A 334 -1.91 27.07 14.04
CA PRO A 334 -2.23 25.69 14.40
C PRO A 334 -1.36 25.20 15.55
N ARG A 335 -1.98 24.47 16.48
CA ARG A 335 -1.28 23.87 17.64
C ARG A 335 -0.76 22.50 17.26
N ASP A 336 0.51 22.23 17.49
CA ASP A 336 1.10 20.90 17.37
C ASP A 336 0.61 19.98 18.51
N LEU A 337 0.00 18.84 18.17
CA LEU A 337 -0.52 17.85 19.10
C LEU A 337 0.45 16.69 19.34
N THR A 338 1.47 16.54 18.51
CA THR A 338 2.36 15.37 18.48
C THR A 338 3.83 15.78 18.38
N PRO A 339 4.29 16.70 19.24
CA PRO A 339 5.62 17.28 19.15
C PRO A 339 6.74 16.22 19.33
N ASP A 340 7.99 16.66 19.18
CA ASP A 340 9.23 15.91 19.26
C ASP A 340 9.65 15.24 17.94
N ALA A 341 10.81 14.59 17.93
CA ALA A 341 11.37 13.92 16.75
C ALA A 341 10.67 12.55 16.52
N ASN A 342 9.48 12.62 15.96
CA ASN A 342 8.67 11.43 15.63
C ASN A 342 7.78 11.71 14.42
N GLU A 343 7.32 10.65 13.74
CA GLU A 343 6.34 10.75 12.66
C GLU A 343 5.04 10.05 13.03
N VAL A 344 3.93 10.71 12.77
CA VAL A 344 2.59 10.13 12.85
C VAL A 344 2.26 9.45 11.52
N GLU A 345 1.92 8.17 11.56
CA GLU A 345 1.53 7.41 10.38
C GLU A 345 0.02 7.46 10.11
N THR A 346 -0.79 7.34 11.18
CA THR A 346 -2.25 7.42 11.12
C THR A 346 -2.81 8.04 12.38
N PHE A 347 -3.95 8.69 12.30
CA PHE A 347 -4.64 9.26 13.46
C PHE A 347 -6.15 9.23 13.31
N THR A 348 -6.85 9.34 14.43
CA THR A 348 -8.31 9.45 14.50
C THR A 348 -8.70 10.32 15.71
N PRO A 349 -9.70 11.21 15.59
CA PRO A 349 -10.23 11.91 16.76
C PRO A 349 -11.03 10.94 17.67
N THR A 350 -11.01 11.19 18.97
CA THR A 350 -11.88 10.47 19.91
C THR A 350 -13.35 10.80 19.63
N PRO A 351 -14.31 9.90 19.93
CA PRO A 351 -15.74 10.13 19.66
C PRO A 351 -16.30 11.38 20.33
N ASP A 352 -15.76 11.78 21.49
CA ASP A 352 -16.13 13.02 22.20
C ASP A 352 -15.48 14.29 21.59
N GLY A 353 -14.60 14.12 20.59
CA GLY A 353 -13.90 15.23 19.91
C GLY A 353 -12.91 16.01 20.79
N LYS A 354 -12.46 15.46 21.93
CA LYS A 354 -11.57 16.15 22.88
C LYS A 354 -10.10 15.76 22.77
N ALA A 355 -9.81 14.65 22.08
CA ALA A 355 -8.45 14.15 21.91
C ALA A 355 -8.30 13.49 20.54
N ILE A 356 -7.04 13.21 20.18
CA ILE A 356 -6.69 12.30 19.08
C ILE A 356 -6.03 11.05 19.65
N VAL A 357 -6.19 9.93 18.92
CA VAL A 357 -5.35 8.75 19.06
C VAL A 357 -4.58 8.57 17.75
N TYR A 358 -3.30 8.28 17.83
CA TYR A 358 -2.46 8.19 16.65
C TYR A 358 -1.38 7.12 16.80
N SER A 359 -0.94 6.59 15.67
CA SER A 359 0.19 5.67 15.56
C SER A 359 1.45 6.43 15.22
N ALA A 360 2.50 6.30 16.03
CA ALA A 360 3.76 7.02 15.84
C ALA A 360 4.96 6.23 16.36
N ASN A 361 6.15 6.66 15.93
CA ASN A 361 7.45 6.10 16.33
C ASN A 361 8.16 6.91 17.43
N ALA A 362 7.40 7.62 18.25
CA ALA A 362 7.95 8.47 19.31
C ALA A 362 8.85 7.69 20.27
N GLY A 363 10.06 8.20 20.51
CA GLY A 363 11.07 7.63 21.38
C GLY A 363 11.95 6.55 20.75
N ASN A 364 11.51 5.88 19.67
CA ASN A 364 12.30 4.93 18.89
C ASN A 364 11.80 4.87 17.47
N LEU A 365 12.61 5.29 16.50
CA LEU A 365 12.23 5.38 15.09
C LEU A 365 11.86 4.03 14.47
N ASP A 366 12.38 2.92 15.00
CA ASP A 366 12.12 1.56 14.52
C ASP A 366 10.98 0.86 15.27
N THR A 367 10.03 1.62 15.83
CA THR A 367 8.82 1.11 16.49
C THR A 367 7.55 1.75 15.94
N ARG A 368 6.39 1.22 16.36
CA ARG A 368 5.06 1.80 16.13
C ARG A 368 4.20 1.57 17.35
N GLN A 369 3.76 2.66 17.96
CA GLN A 369 2.94 2.61 19.15
C GLN A 369 1.76 3.56 19.05
N LEU A 370 0.68 3.27 19.76
CA LEU A 370 -0.43 4.18 19.88
C LEU A 370 -0.20 5.18 21.01
N TRP A 371 -0.53 6.42 20.71
CA TRP A 371 -0.46 7.57 21.61
C TRP A 371 -1.79 8.31 21.64
N ARG A 372 -2.03 9.06 22.70
CA ARG A 372 -3.20 9.92 22.86
C ARG A 372 -2.76 11.30 23.31
N THR A 373 -3.33 12.35 22.67
CA THR A 373 -3.12 13.76 23.05
C THR A 373 -4.44 14.51 23.06
N ALA A 374 -4.65 15.37 24.06
CA ALA A 374 -5.83 16.23 24.09
C ALA A 374 -5.71 17.33 23.02
N ILE A 375 -6.84 17.73 22.40
CA ILE A 375 -6.87 18.79 21.36
C ILE A 375 -6.48 20.14 21.95
N GLU A 376 -6.84 20.39 23.21
CA GLU A 376 -6.41 21.62 23.93
C GLU A 376 -4.94 21.63 24.33
N GLY A 377 -4.20 20.58 23.97
CA GLY A 377 -2.78 20.42 24.28
C GLY A 377 -2.54 19.57 25.53
N GLY A 378 -1.27 19.35 25.83
CA GLY A 378 -0.82 18.51 26.93
C GLY A 378 0.23 17.51 26.50
N LYS A 379 0.81 16.80 27.46
CA LYS A 379 1.81 15.77 27.16
C LYS A 379 1.15 14.55 26.51
N PRO A 380 1.68 14.05 25.38
CA PRO A 380 1.23 12.81 24.80
C PRO A 380 1.32 11.63 25.78
N ALA A 381 0.27 10.82 25.85
CA ALA A 381 0.22 9.61 26.66
C ALA A 381 0.31 8.36 25.77
N ARG A 382 1.25 7.49 26.02
CA ARG A 382 1.41 6.22 25.32
C ARG A 382 0.33 5.24 25.78
N LEU A 383 -0.30 4.54 24.82
CA LEU A 383 -1.38 3.58 25.08
C LEU A 383 -0.93 2.11 24.96
N THR A 384 0.13 1.83 24.22
CA THR A 384 0.57 0.46 23.92
C THR A 384 2.03 0.22 24.30
N GLN A 385 2.48 -1.06 24.34
CA GLN A 385 3.80 -1.47 24.85
C GLN A 385 4.77 -1.88 23.74
N ASP A 386 6.07 -2.02 24.08
CA ASP A 386 7.17 -2.17 23.11
C ASP A 386 7.27 -3.51 22.40
N ASP A 387 6.62 -4.55 22.87
CA ASP A 387 6.71 -5.91 22.31
C ASP A 387 5.80 -6.13 21.09
N THR A 388 4.97 -5.13 20.77
CA THR A 388 4.02 -5.15 19.66
C THR A 388 4.13 -3.87 18.85
N PHE A 389 3.86 -3.95 17.55
CA PHE A 389 3.75 -2.80 16.65
C PHE A 389 2.27 -2.58 16.37
N VAL A 390 1.78 -1.37 16.60
CA VAL A 390 0.35 -1.08 16.55
C VAL A 390 0.04 0.07 15.59
N PHE A 391 -0.86 -0.21 14.66
CA PHE A 391 -1.20 0.65 13.52
C PHE A 391 -2.69 0.92 13.46
N ARG A 392 -3.09 1.94 12.72
CA ARG A 392 -4.48 2.24 12.33
C ARG A 392 -5.48 2.16 13.48
N PRO A 393 -5.45 3.10 14.44
CA PRO A 393 -6.45 3.17 15.50
C PRO A 393 -7.84 3.51 14.93
N VAL A 394 -8.85 2.73 15.30
CA VAL A 394 -10.24 2.89 14.84
C VAL A 394 -11.19 2.79 16.01
N PHE A 395 -12.17 3.72 16.10
CA PHE A 395 -13.22 3.66 17.10
C PHE A 395 -14.44 2.91 16.58
N GLY A 396 -14.97 1.97 17.41
CA GLY A 396 -16.32 1.42 17.33
C GLY A 396 -17.07 1.88 18.58
N GLY A 397 -18.03 2.81 18.43
CA GLY A 397 -18.63 3.51 19.56
C GLY A 397 -17.56 4.19 20.42
N ASP A 398 -17.49 3.83 21.69
CA ASP A 398 -16.50 4.31 22.66
C ASP A 398 -15.28 3.39 22.83
N ARG A 399 -15.17 2.32 22.03
CA ARG A 399 -14.09 1.35 22.10
C ARG A 399 -13.07 1.59 20.99
N LEU A 400 -11.81 1.39 21.32
CA LEU A 400 -10.68 1.55 20.39
C LEU A 400 -10.15 0.18 20.01
N ALA A 401 -10.10 -0.09 18.70
CA ALA A 401 -9.39 -1.21 18.12
C ALA A 401 -8.23 -0.72 17.24
N ALA A 402 -7.32 -1.60 16.93
CA ALA A 402 -6.19 -1.33 16.05
C ALA A 402 -5.70 -2.61 15.38
N THR A 403 -4.89 -2.46 14.34
CA THR A 403 -4.11 -3.56 13.75
C THR A 403 -2.80 -3.70 14.51
N ALA A 404 -2.48 -4.91 14.96
CA ALA A 404 -1.23 -5.21 15.66
C ALA A 404 -0.40 -6.26 14.92
N THR A 405 0.92 -6.17 15.02
CA THR A 405 1.89 -7.18 14.53
C THR A 405 3.01 -7.35 15.54
N ASP A 406 3.75 -8.45 15.42
CA ASP A 406 5.06 -8.62 16.06
C ASP A 406 5.97 -9.54 15.24
N ALA A 407 7.06 -10.00 15.80
CA ALA A 407 8.00 -10.86 15.08
C ALA A 407 7.44 -12.24 14.70
N GLN A 408 6.37 -12.70 15.36
CA GLN A 408 5.78 -14.02 15.17
C GLN A 408 4.31 -13.98 14.73
N ARG A 409 3.62 -12.85 14.87
CA ARG A 409 2.21 -12.71 14.55
C ARG A 409 2.01 -11.75 13.38
N PRO A 410 1.42 -12.21 12.26
CA PRO A 410 0.97 -11.33 11.19
C PRO A 410 -0.04 -10.29 11.68
N ALA A 411 -0.44 -9.40 10.79
CA ALA A 411 -1.44 -8.38 11.10
C ALA A 411 -2.75 -9.02 11.60
N HIS A 412 -3.17 -8.63 12.79
CA HIS A 412 -4.41 -9.08 13.43
C HIS A 412 -5.06 -7.93 14.17
N VAL A 413 -6.37 -8.02 14.40
CA VAL A 413 -7.14 -6.96 15.05
C VAL A 413 -7.17 -7.14 16.56
N VAL A 414 -6.88 -6.07 17.30
CA VAL A 414 -6.93 -6.06 18.77
C VAL A 414 -7.82 -4.94 19.30
N LEU A 415 -8.50 -5.20 20.43
CA LEU A 415 -8.96 -4.11 21.31
C LEU A 415 -7.75 -3.56 22.03
N VAL A 416 -7.53 -2.26 21.93
CA VAL A 416 -6.36 -1.60 22.51
C VAL A 416 -6.34 -1.72 24.03
N GLU A 417 -7.51 -1.68 24.67
CA GLU A 417 -7.64 -1.97 26.10
C GLU A 417 -7.26 -3.42 26.40
N GLY A 418 -6.06 -3.60 26.96
CA GLY A 418 -5.50 -4.90 27.30
C GLY A 418 -4.91 -5.68 26.13
N MET A 419 -4.78 -5.07 24.96
CA MET A 419 -4.24 -5.69 23.72
C MET A 419 -4.93 -7.03 23.40
N LYS A 420 -6.25 -7.09 23.56
CA LYS A 420 -7.03 -8.31 23.44
C LYS A 420 -7.39 -8.59 21.98
N PRO A 421 -6.99 -9.72 21.40
CA PRO A 421 -7.40 -10.08 20.05
C PRO A 421 -8.92 -10.13 19.87
N LEU A 422 -9.39 -9.61 18.75
CA LEU A 422 -10.80 -9.66 18.35
C LEU A 422 -11.11 -10.80 17.37
N GLY A 423 -10.13 -11.26 16.62
CA GLY A 423 -10.27 -12.30 15.60
C GLY A 423 -9.27 -13.43 15.75
N PRO A 424 -9.09 -14.26 14.71
CA PRO A 424 -8.08 -15.29 14.67
C PRO A 424 -6.67 -14.70 14.85
N VAL A 425 -5.82 -15.40 15.56
CA VAL A 425 -4.41 -15.05 15.70
C VAL A 425 -3.59 -16.31 15.46
N ALA A 426 -2.77 -16.27 14.43
CA ALA A 426 -1.82 -17.33 14.13
C ALA A 426 -0.39 -16.94 14.56
N ILE A 427 0.43 -17.93 14.82
CA ILE A 427 1.79 -17.74 15.32
C ILE A 427 2.79 -18.51 14.47
N ALA A 428 3.73 -17.79 13.86
CA ALA A 428 4.92 -18.36 13.22
C ALA A 428 5.98 -18.67 14.30
N SER A 429 5.77 -19.72 15.06
CA SER A 429 6.53 -20.02 16.29
C SER A 429 8.05 -20.25 16.08
N SER A 430 8.48 -20.55 14.85
CA SER A 430 9.89 -20.72 14.49
C SER A 430 10.64 -19.41 14.21
N TYR A 431 9.93 -18.28 14.12
CA TYR A 431 10.50 -16.97 13.79
C TYR A 431 11.11 -16.30 15.02
N SER A 432 12.18 -15.56 14.78
CA SER A 432 12.85 -14.75 15.78
C SER A 432 12.81 -13.27 15.42
N THR A 433 12.83 -12.40 16.41
CA THR A 433 12.91 -10.96 16.18
C THR A 433 14.24 -10.65 15.47
N PRO A 434 14.22 -9.98 14.30
CA PRO A 434 15.43 -9.53 13.63
C PRO A 434 16.18 -8.49 14.47
N GLU A 435 17.50 -8.49 14.37
CA GLU A 435 18.36 -7.51 15.01
C GLU A 435 18.26 -6.16 14.30
N THR A 436 17.92 -5.10 15.02
CA THR A 436 17.94 -3.74 14.46
C THR A 436 19.35 -3.18 14.49
N ILE A 437 19.80 -2.64 13.35
CA ILE A 437 21.14 -2.04 13.20
C ILE A 437 21.05 -0.66 12.57
N VAL A 438 22.09 0.15 12.79
CA VAL A 438 22.31 1.41 12.08
C VAL A 438 23.72 1.38 11.50
N PHE A 439 23.84 1.64 10.20
CA PHE A 439 25.12 1.77 9.52
C PHE A 439 25.21 3.12 8.81
N THR A 440 26.37 3.46 8.27
CA THR A 440 26.58 4.78 7.65
C THR A 440 26.90 4.61 6.17
N ALA A 441 26.14 5.29 5.32
CA ALA A 441 26.42 5.40 3.89
C ALA A 441 27.67 6.25 3.62
N THR A 442 28.20 6.19 2.40
CA THR A 442 29.46 6.86 2.01
C THR A 442 29.42 8.38 2.13
N ASP A 443 28.24 8.97 2.08
CA ASP A 443 27.99 10.40 2.23
C ASP A 443 27.58 10.82 3.67
N GLY A 444 27.69 9.89 4.63
CA GLY A 444 27.41 10.15 6.05
C GLY A 444 25.98 9.89 6.49
N MET A 445 25.04 9.57 5.59
CA MET A 445 23.67 9.24 5.93
C MET A 445 23.61 8.06 6.90
N LYS A 446 22.84 8.18 7.96
CA LYS A 446 22.52 7.06 8.88
C LYS A 446 21.37 6.25 8.30
N VAL A 447 21.60 4.95 8.13
CA VAL A 447 20.68 4.03 7.48
C VAL A 447 20.32 2.93 8.47
N HIS A 448 19.03 2.74 8.69
CA HIS A 448 18.49 1.70 9.57
C HIS A 448 18.25 0.41 8.79
N GLY A 449 18.36 -0.72 9.45
CA GLY A 449 18.08 -2.02 8.85
C GLY A 449 17.79 -3.10 9.88
N GLN A 450 17.27 -4.24 9.40
CA GLN A 450 16.98 -5.42 10.21
C GLN A 450 17.80 -6.60 9.70
N VAL A 451 18.54 -7.26 10.60
CA VAL A 451 19.34 -8.44 10.28
C VAL A 451 18.65 -9.72 10.74
N PHE A 452 18.40 -10.60 9.80
CA PHE A 452 17.95 -11.97 10.03
C PHE A 452 19.17 -12.87 9.94
N ARG A 453 19.67 -13.36 11.09
CA ARG A 453 20.89 -14.17 11.14
C ARG A 453 20.67 -15.58 10.59
N GLY A 454 21.56 -16.02 9.71
CA GLY A 454 21.53 -17.37 9.14
C GLY A 454 21.69 -18.45 10.22
N LYS A 455 20.84 -19.49 10.17
CA LYS A 455 20.92 -20.63 11.08
C LYS A 455 21.99 -21.63 10.63
N GLY A 456 22.68 -22.25 11.60
CA GLY A 456 23.71 -23.25 11.36
C GLY A 456 25.14 -22.69 11.36
N PRO A 457 26.15 -23.51 10.97
CA PRO A 457 27.55 -23.06 10.95
C PRO A 457 27.83 -22.14 9.75
N GLY A 458 28.51 -21.02 10.01
CA GLY A 458 28.98 -20.09 8.98
C GLY A 458 30.34 -20.51 8.34
N PRO A 459 30.89 -19.70 7.39
CA PRO A 459 30.33 -18.44 6.90
C PRO A 459 29.13 -18.64 5.96
N HIS A 460 28.08 -17.85 6.19
CA HIS A 460 26.83 -17.91 5.44
C HIS A 460 26.88 -17.15 4.12
N PRO A 461 26.20 -17.56 3.06
CA PRO A 461 25.80 -16.63 2.00
C PRO A 461 24.87 -15.58 2.60
N ALA A 462 24.83 -14.39 2.00
CA ALA A 462 24.00 -13.31 2.50
C ALA A 462 23.11 -12.72 1.41
N LEU A 463 22.04 -12.08 1.83
CA LEU A 463 21.09 -11.39 0.95
C LEU A 463 20.82 -9.97 1.48
N ILE A 464 20.78 -9.01 0.58
CA ILE A 464 20.14 -7.71 0.83
C ILE A 464 18.68 -7.82 0.39
N PHE A 465 17.75 -7.42 1.25
CA PHE A 465 16.37 -7.14 0.89
C PHE A 465 16.16 -5.64 0.80
N VAL A 466 15.59 -5.17 -0.31
CA VAL A 466 15.23 -3.77 -0.55
C VAL A 466 13.74 -3.68 -0.87
N HIS A 467 13.03 -2.89 -0.06
CA HIS A 467 11.57 -2.70 -0.24
C HIS A 467 11.27 -1.83 -1.47
N GLY A 468 10.04 -1.89 -1.97
CA GLY A 468 9.51 -1.01 -2.99
C GLY A 468 8.87 0.25 -2.40
N GLY A 469 8.31 1.05 -3.28
CA GLY A 469 7.49 2.16 -2.87
C GLY A 469 7.91 3.55 -3.30
N PRO A 470 9.06 4.17 -3.04
CA PRO A 470 10.05 3.96 -1.97
C PRO A 470 9.60 4.42 -0.57
N ARG A 471 8.48 5.15 -0.47
CA ARG A 471 7.92 5.74 0.77
C ARG A 471 7.41 4.67 1.75
N ARG A 472 8.33 3.85 2.28
CA ARG A 472 8.06 2.72 3.19
C ARG A 472 9.07 2.69 4.33
N GLN A 473 8.76 1.92 5.37
CA GLN A 473 9.69 1.50 6.41
C GLN A 473 9.44 0.03 6.75
N MET A 474 10.50 -0.77 6.79
CA MET A 474 10.48 -2.12 7.34
C MET A 474 10.79 -2.06 8.83
N LEU A 475 10.11 -2.88 9.61
CA LEU A 475 10.25 -3.00 11.06
C LEU A 475 10.70 -4.42 11.43
N PRO A 476 11.24 -4.66 12.64
CA PRO A 476 11.67 -5.99 13.07
C PRO A 476 10.48 -6.91 13.43
N ALA A 477 9.44 -6.88 12.61
CA ALA A 477 8.16 -7.57 12.79
C ALA A 477 7.50 -7.84 11.44
N PHE A 478 6.42 -8.60 11.45
CA PHE A 478 5.51 -8.64 10.30
C PHE A 478 5.04 -7.23 9.95
N ASN A 479 4.89 -6.96 8.65
CA ASN A 479 4.44 -5.67 8.17
C ASN A 479 2.90 -5.62 8.11
N PRO A 480 2.25 -4.49 8.38
CA PRO A 480 0.80 -4.35 8.25
C PRO A 480 0.32 -4.28 6.78
N MET A 481 1.21 -4.29 5.81
CA MET A 481 0.90 -4.44 4.38
C MET A 481 1.19 -5.89 3.96
N HIS A 482 0.24 -6.51 3.27
CA HIS A 482 0.31 -7.92 2.90
C HIS A 482 1.58 -8.27 2.09
N TYR A 483 1.92 -7.48 1.07
CA TYR A 483 3.15 -7.63 0.29
C TYR A 483 4.40 -7.77 1.17
N TYR A 484 4.58 -6.87 2.12
CA TYR A 484 5.78 -6.85 2.99
C TYR A 484 5.68 -7.83 4.17
N SER A 485 4.46 -8.23 4.54
CA SER A 485 4.24 -9.40 5.40
C SER A 485 4.80 -10.67 4.74
N ASN A 486 4.50 -10.88 3.46
CA ASN A 486 5.04 -11.99 2.67
C ASN A 486 6.56 -11.89 2.50
N ALA A 487 7.10 -10.68 2.27
CA ALA A 487 8.54 -10.45 2.21
C ALA A 487 9.24 -10.75 3.56
N TYR A 488 8.60 -10.43 4.68
CA TYR A 488 9.10 -10.77 6.01
C TYR A 488 9.15 -12.31 6.20
N VAL A 489 8.09 -13.03 5.82
CA VAL A 489 8.07 -14.50 5.79
C VAL A 489 9.25 -15.03 4.97
N ARG A 490 9.49 -14.44 3.80
CA ARG A 490 10.58 -14.86 2.92
C ARG A 490 11.96 -14.63 3.54
N ASN A 491 12.18 -13.49 4.17
CA ASN A 491 13.44 -13.19 4.86
C ASN A 491 13.70 -14.14 6.05
N GLN A 492 12.68 -14.46 6.85
CA GLN A 492 12.76 -15.45 7.92
C GLN A 492 13.09 -16.86 7.38
N GLN A 493 12.47 -17.23 6.24
CA GLN A 493 12.74 -18.50 5.59
C GLN A 493 14.18 -18.59 5.06
N PHE A 494 14.70 -17.52 4.44
CA PHE A 494 16.10 -17.46 4.04
C PHE A 494 17.04 -17.62 5.23
N ALA A 495 16.76 -17.00 6.36
CA ALA A 495 17.53 -17.17 7.59
C ALA A 495 17.49 -18.62 8.08
N ALA A 496 16.32 -19.26 8.06
CA ALA A 496 16.16 -20.67 8.39
C ALA A 496 16.96 -21.60 7.45
N LEU A 497 17.09 -21.21 6.18
CA LEU A 497 17.89 -21.91 5.18
C LEU A 497 19.40 -21.59 5.27
N GLY A 498 19.84 -20.78 6.22
CA GLY A 498 21.25 -20.46 6.46
C GLY A 498 21.77 -19.33 5.58
N TYR A 499 20.95 -18.34 5.22
CA TYR A 499 21.38 -17.06 4.67
C TYR A 499 21.33 -16.00 5.77
N THR A 500 22.32 -15.11 5.85
CA THR A 500 22.17 -13.89 6.64
C THR A 500 21.49 -12.82 5.77
N VAL A 501 20.33 -12.31 6.18
CA VAL A 501 19.57 -11.32 5.40
C VAL A 501 19.63 -9.97 6.07
N LEU A 502 19.95 -8.90 5.33
CA LEU A 502 19.81 -7.51 5.75
C LEU A 502 18.68 -6.84 4.98
N SER A 503 17.61 -6.47 5.66
CA SER A 503 16.56 -5.60 5.17
C SER A 503 16.99 -4.15 5.37
N VAL A 504 17.07 -3.36 4.30
CA VAL A 504 17.58 -1.98 4.32
C VAL A 504 16.44 -0.98 4.25
N ASN A 505 16.34 -0.07 5.21
CA ASN A 505 15.52 1.13 5.13
C ASN A 505 16.35 2.26 4.50
N TYR A 506 16.39 2.33 3.18
CA TYR A 506 17.16 3.32 2.45
C TYR A 506 16.47 4.69 2.45
N ARG A 507 17.24 5.78 2.20
CA ARG A 507 16.69 7.14 2.04
C ARG A 507 15.56 7.15 1.01
N SER A 508 14.72 8.14 0.97
CA SER A 508 13.39 8.18 0.37
C SER A 508 12.32 7.41 1.16
N GLY A 509 12.69 6.56 2.11
CA GLY A 509 11.77 5.91 3.03
C GLY A 509 11.12 6.88 4.01
N THR A 510 10.03 6.45 4.65
CA THR A 510 9.26 7.24 5.64
C THR A 510 9.71 6.94 7.06
N ASN A 511 9.26 7.78 7.99
CA ASN A 511 9.40 7.62 9.45
C ASN A 511 10.81 7.88 10.02
N TYR A 512 11.68 8.51 9.25
CA TYR A 512 12.99 8.98 9.66
C TYR A 512 13.16 10.50 9.47
N GLY A 513 12.05 11.22 9.31
CA GLY A 513 11.99 12.66 9.08
C GLY A 513 12.10 13.04 7.60
N ARG A 514 11.70 14.29 7.29
CA ARG A 514 11.70 14.82 5.93
C ARG A 514 13.08 14.80 5.27
N ALA A 515 14.14 15.13 6.01
CA ALA A 515 15.50 15.15 5.48
C ALA A 515 15.96 13.78 4.95
N PHE A 516 15.45 12.69 5.52
CA PHE A 516 15.69 11.33 5.03
C PHE A 516 14.77 10.99 3.85
N ARG A 517 13.50 11.34 3.97
CA ARG A 517 12.50 11.04 2.94
C ARG A 517 12.70 11.87 1.66
N GLU A 518 13.05 13.16 1.78
CA GLU A 518 13.31 14.08 0.69
C GLU A 518 14.83 14.32 0.50
N ALA A 519 15.63 13.28 0.74
CA ALA A 519 17.06 13.38 0.52
C ALA A 519 17.37 13.76 -0.94
N PRO A 520 18.43 14.55 -1.19
CA PRO A 520 18.75 15.01 -2.53
C PRO A 520 19.20 13.86 -3.44
N GLU A 521 19.09 14.08 -4.74
CA GLU A 521 19.56 13.18 -5.81
C GLU A 521 18.87 11.79 -5.77
N THR A 522 17.64 11.69 -5.31
CA THR A 522 16.92 10.43 -5.25
C THR A 522 16.29 10.04 -6.60
N GLY A 523 16.10 8.76 -6.80
CA GLY A 523 15.45 8.21 -7.99
C GLY A 523 16.10 8.66 -9.29
N ARG A 524 15.32 9.26 -10.18
CA ARG A 524 15.74 9.75 -11.49
C ARG A 524 16.76 10.90 -11.45
N ASP A 525 16.92 11.54 -10.30
CA ASP A 525 17.78 12.71 -10.13
C ASP A 525 19.18 12.37 -9.60
N GLY A 526 19.57 11.07 -9.61
CA GLY A 526 20.91 10.65 -9.19
C GLY A 526 21.00 9.31 -8.48
N ALA A 527 19.86 8.68 -8.17
CA ALA A 527 19.78 7.36 -7.52
C ALA A 527 20.55 7.27 -6.19
N SER A 528 20.45 8.32 -5.34
CA SER A 528 21.21 8.37 -4.08
C SER A 528 20.82 7.29 -3.09
N GLU A 529 19.63 6.70 -3.19
CA GLU A 529 19.18 5.53 -2.42
C GLU A 529 20.12 4.33 -2.62
N TYR A 530 20.71 4.21 -3.78
CA TYR A 530 21.67 3.14 -4.07
C TYR A 530 22.93 3.24 -3.20
N ARG A 531 23.34 4.44 -2.76
CA ARG A 531 24.48 4.62 -1.82
C ARG A 531 24.21 3.87 -0.50
N ASP A 532 22.97 3.84 -0.04
CA ASP A 532 22.55 3.14 1.18
C ASP A 532 22.56 1.62 0.99
N VAL A 533 22.04 1.16 -0.13
CA VAL A 533 22.03 -0.27 -0.50
C VAL A 533 23.46 -0.81 -0.63
N LEU A 534 24.34 -0.08 -1.32
CA LEU A 534 25.74 -0.43 -1.47
C LEU A 534 26.47 -0.46 -0.12
N ALA A 535 26.17 0.51 0.75
CA ALA A 535 26.73 0.53 2.11
C ALA A 535 26.25 -0.67 2.94
N GLY A 536 25.00 -1.09 2.80
CA GLY A 536 24.45 -2.31 3.40
C GLY A 536 25.19 -3.57 2.91
N GLY A 537 25.42 -3.69 1.60
CA GLY A 537 26.20 -4.80 1.02
C GLY A 537 27.64 -4.85 1.55
N ARG A 538 28.30 -3.70 1.64
CA ARG A 538 29.65 -3.57 2.21
C ARG A 538 29.69 -3.83 3.72
N TRP A 539 28.62 -3.50 4.43
CA TRP A 539 28.47 -3.84 5.85
C TRP A 539 28.34 -5.35 6.04
N LEU A 540 27.50 -6.04 5.23
CA LEU A 540 27.39 -7.51 5.25
C LEU A 540 28.71 -8.19 4.93
N ALA A 541 29.46 -7.72 3.93
CA ALA A 541 30.74 -8.29 3.55
C ALA A 541 31.80 -8.26 4.66
N LYS A 542 31.61 -7.42 5.67
CA LYS A 542 32.51 -7.30 6.84
C LYS A 542 32.05 -8.12 8.05
N GLN A 543 30.89 -8.78 7.99
CA GLN A 543 30.40 -9.58 9.10
C GLN A 543 31.21 -10.89 9.18
N PRO A 544 31.61 -11.32 10.39
CA PRO A 544 32.47 -12.50 10.55
C PRO A 544 31.77 -13.81 10.18
N ASP A 545 30.43 -13.82 10.21
CA ASP A 545 29.58 -14.97 9.88
C ASP A 545 29.13 -14.98 8.41
N VAL A 546 29.57 -14.03 7.57
CA VAL A 546 29.17 -13.89 6.17
C VAL A 546 30.32 -14.20 5.22
N ASP A 547 30.05 -14.94 4.15
CA ASP A 547 30.97 -15.10 3.02
C ASP A 547 30.85 -13.92 2.05
N PRO A 548 31.85 -13.03 1.97
CA PRO A 548 31.76 -11.81 1.15
C PRO A 548 31.68 -12.06 -0.36
N LYS A 549 31.94 -13.29 -0.82
CA LYS A 549 31.83 -13.69 -2.23
C LYS A 549 30.45 -14.23 -2.61
N ARG A 550 29.57 -14.40 -1.62
CA ARG A 550 28.23 -14.99 -1.80
C ARG A 550 27.14 -14.06 -1.29
N ILE A 551 27.19 -12.79 -1.69
CA ILE A 551 26.17 -11.79 -1.36
C ILE A 551 25.24 -11.63 -2.55
N GLY A 552 23.96 -11.85 -2.36
CA GLY A 552 22.90 -11.58 -3.33
C GLY A 552 22.03 -10.39 -2.89
N ILE A 553 21.09 -10.03 -3.76
CA ILE A 553 20.13 -8.94 -3.50
C ILE A 553 18.77 -9.30 -4.09
N TRP A 554 17.68 -8.90 -3.40
CA TRP A 554 16.34 -9.07 -3.93
C TRP A 554 15.39 -7.98 -3.47
N GLY A 555 14.36 -7.72 -4.27
CA GLY A 555 13.31 -6.77 -3.95
C GLY A 555 12.33 -6.60 -5.09
N GLY A 556 11.21 -5.90 -4.82
CA GLY A 556 10.16 -5.65 -5.81
C GLY A 556 9.91 -4.16 -6.05
N SER A 557 9.39 -3.82 -7.25
CA SER A 557 9.06 -2.44 -7.62
C SER A 557 10.29 -1.53 -7.57
N TRP A 558 10.27 -0.49 -6.74
CA TRP A 558 11.47 0.32 -6.47
C TRP A 558 12.62 -0.50 -5.89
N GLY A 559 12.32 -1.56 -5.12
CA GLY A 559 13.32 -2.54 -4.66
C GLY A 559 13.88 -3.39 -5.81
N GLY A 560 13.08 -3.72 -6.81
CA GLY A 560 13.51 -4.34 -8.06
C GLY A 560 14.43 -3.42 -8.86
N TYR A 561 14.07 -2.14 -8.99
CA TYR A 561 14.94 -1.10 -9.54
C TYR A 561 16.31 -1.05 -8.86
N LEU A 562 16.34 -1.01 -7.51
CA LEU A 562 17.60 -0.98 -6.75
C LEU A 562 18.37 -2.30 -6.86
N THR A 563 17.67 -3.43 -6.97
CA THR A 563 18.27 -4.76 -7.27
C THR A 563 18.97 -4.75 -8.62
N ALA A 564 18.28 -4.33 -9.68
CA ALA A 564 18.82 -4.23 -11.02
C ALA A 564 20.00 -3.23 -11.09
N LEU A 565 19.87 -2.11 -10.40
CA LEU A 565 20.92 -1.09 -10.33
C LEU A 565 22.18 -1.62 -9.62
N ALA A 566 22.02 -2.42 -8.57
CA ALA A 566 23.11 -3.08 -7.84
C ALA A 566 23.85 -4.07 -8.75
N LEU A 567 23.12 -4.91 -9.47
CA LEU A 567 23.73 -5.85 -10.42
C LEU A 567 24.39 -5.16 -11.60
N ALA A 568 23.82 -4.04 -12.08
CA ALA A 568 24.41 -3.28 -13.17
C ALA A 568 25.66 -2.51 -12.77
N ARG A 569 25.76 -2.02 -11.53
CA ARG A 569 26.87 -1.18 -11.07
C ARG A 569 27.98 -1.94 -10.35
N ASP A 570 27.61 -2.91 -9.51
CA ASP A 570 28.51 -3.58 -8.56
C ASP A 570 28.34 -5.12 -8.57
N SER A 571 28.35 -5.74 -9.77
CA SER A 571 28.34 -7.20 -9.94
C SER A 571 29.49 -7.92 -9.21
N ASP A 572 30.57 -7.21 -8.86
CA ASP A 572 31.68 -7.77 -8.09
C ASP A 572 31.32 -7.98 -6.61
N LEU A 573 30.37 -7.20 -6.09
CA LEU A 573 29.85 -7.35 -4.73
C LEU A 573 28.60 -8.22 -4.69
N PHE A 574 27.66 -7.99 -5.63
CA PHE A 574 26.40 -8.71 -5.70
C PHE A 574 26.47 -9.86 -6.70
N ALA A 575 26.69 -11.06 -6.19
CA ALA A 575 26.93 -12.26 -6.99
C ALA A 575 25.68 -12.80 -7.72
N ALA A 576 24.48 -12.44 -7.29
CA ALA A 576 23.21 -12.81 -7.91
C ALA A 576 22.08 -11.87 -7.43
N GLY A 577 20.99 -11.76 -8.19
CA GLY A 577 19.81 -10.99 -7.76
C GLY A 577 18.49 -11.63 -8.15
N ALA A 578 17.42 -11.27 -7.42
CA ALA A 578 16.04 -11.58 -7.82
C ALA A 578 15.24 -10.28 -7.87
N ASP A 579 14.81 -9.94 -9.05
CA ASP A 579 14.13 -8.70 -9.40
C ASP A 579 12.65 -8.98 -9.64
N PHE A 580 11.82 -8.45 -8.76
CA PHE A 580 10.37 -8.55 -8.85
C PHE A 580 9.84 -7.25 -9.45
N HIS A 581 9.28 -7.30 -10.66
CA HIS A 581 8.64 -6.18 -11.37
C HIS A 581 9.36 -4.83 -11.17
N GLY A 582 10.69 -4.84 -11.38
CA GLY A 582 11.53 -3.65 -11.20
C GLY A 582 11.43 -2.66 -12.35
N VAL A 583 11.76 -1.40 -12.04
CA VAL A 583 11.88 -0.34 -13.05
C VAL A 583 13.30 -0.32 -13.60
N HIS A 584 13.48 -0.48 -14.90
CA HIS A 584 14.81 -0.59 -15.52
C HIS A 584 15.23 0.67 -16.27
N THR A 585 14.28 1.55 -16.65
CA THR A 585 14.57 2.89 -17.15
C THR A 585 13.67 3.92 -16.45
N LEU A 586 14.28 4.99 -15.95
CA LEU A 586 13.60 6.12 -15.31
C LEU A 586 13.41 7.29 -16.29
N VAL A 587 13.84 7.11 -17.54
CA VAL A 587 13.76 8.16 -18.57
C VAL A 587 12.30 8.45 -18.90
N ARG A 588 11.91 9.70 -18.71
CA ARG A 588 10.62 10.24 -19.13
C ARG A 588 10.84 11.28 -20.21
N SER A 589 9.89 11.42 -21.12
CA SER A 589 9.91 12.43 -22.18
C SER A 589 8.79 13.45 -21.94
N GLY A 590 9.05 14.69 -22.37
CA GLY A 590 8.02 15.71 -22.51
C GLY A 590 7.60 16.40 -21.21
N ASP A 591 8.54 16.90 -20.43
CA ASP A 591 8.22 17.84 -19.37
C ASP A 591 8.05 19.26 -19.99
N PRO A 592 6.82 19.76 -20.11
CA PRO A 592 6.56 21.05 -20.77
C PRO A 592 7.06 22.25 -19.98
N SER A 593 7.47 22.06 -18.72
CA SER A 593 8.05 23.13 -17.89
C SER A 593 9.53 23.36 -18.15
N LEU A 594 10.22 22.42 -18.80
CA LEU A 594 11.65 22.50 -19.08
C LEU A 594 11.93 23.12 -20.45
N SER A 595 13.04 23.88 -20.53
CA SER A 595 13.61 24.25 -21.82
C SER A 595 14.18 23.01 -22.53
N PRO A 596 14.32 23.00 -23.88
CA PRO A 596 14.88 21.85 -24.59
C PRO A 596 16.26 21.40 -24.07
N ASP A 597 17.14 22.33 -23.72
CA ASP A 597 18.48 22.00 -23.18
C ASP A 597 18.39 21.43 -21.76
N ALA A 598 17.44 21.91 -20.93
CA ALA A 598 17.19 21.36 -19.60
C ALA A 598 16.59 19.96 -19.68
N GLU A 599 15.68 19.71 -20.63
CA GLU A 599 15.09 18.38 -20.86
C GLU A 599 16.16 17.36 -21.28
N ILE A 600 17.10 17.73 -22.19
CA ILE A 600 18.19 16.85 -22.60
C ILE A 600 19.05 16.47 -21.38
N LYS A 601 19.43 17.43 -20.54
CA LYS A 601 20.22 17.17 -19.32
C LYS A 601 19.48 16.30 -18.33
N ALA A 602 18.19 16.57 -18.12
CA ALA A 602 17.36 15.77 -17.23
C ALA A 602 17.27 14.31 -17.72
N ARG A 603 17.05 14.09 -19.01
CA ARG A 603 17.01 12.73 -19.61
C ARG A 603 18.34 12.01 -19.50
N GLU A 604 19.46 12.71 -19.67
CA GLU A 604 20.79 12.11 -19.48
C GLU A 604 20.99 11.67 -18.02
N LEU A 605 20.65 12.51 -17.06
CA LEU A 605 20.71 12.18 -15.63
C LEU A 605 19.79 11.00 -15.28
N GLN A 606 18.56 11.00 -15.79
CA GLN A 606 17.60 9.90 -15.62
C GLN A 606 18.15 8.58 -16.19
N TRP A 607 18.78 8.63 -17.37
CA TRP A 607 19.46 7.46 -17.95
C TRP A 607 20.61 6.97 -17.08
N GLN A 608 21.48 7.85 -16.60
CA GLN A 608 22.58 7.53 -15.70
C GLN A 608 22.08 6.97 -14.36
N SER A 609 20.91 7.39 -13.89
CA SER A 609 20.25 6.90 -12.69
C SER A 609 19.56 5.55 -12.87
N SER A 610 19.39 5.10 -14.11
CA SER A 610 18.72 3.85 -14.47
C SER A 610 19.67 2.66 -14.49
N PRO A 611 19.19 1.42 -14.21
CA PRO A 611 19.94 0.20 -14.46
C PRO A 611 20.46 0.11 -15.90
N MET A 612 19.63 0.51 -16.88
CA MET A 612 20.00 0.53 -18.30
C MET A 612 21.22 1.41 -18.59
N GLY A 613 21.41 2.51 -17.88
CA GLY A 613 22.59 3.37 -18.02
C GLY A 613 23.91 2.71 -17.63
N SER A 614 23.86 1.62 -16.86
CA SER A 614 25.03 0.86 -16.40
C SER A 614 25.05 -0.59 -16.90
N ILE A 615 24.14 -0.98 -17.78
CA ILE A 615 23.89 -2.36 -18.24
C ILE A 615 25.15 -3.04 -18.83
N THR A 616 26.08 -2.29 -19.41
CA THR A 616 27.33 -2.82 -20.00
C THR A 616 28.29 -3.41 -18.96
N ARG A 617 28.09 -3.10 -17.66
CA ARG A 617 28.92 -3.61 -16.56
C ARG A 617 28.28 -4.81 -15.86
N TRP A 618 27.01 -5.12 -16.18
CA TRP A 618 26.27 -6.21 -15.56
C TRP A 618 26.83 -7.57 -15.93
N ARG A 619 27.10 -8.44 -14.92
CA ARG A 619 27.67 -9.77 -15.12
C ARG A 619 26.95 -10.86 -14.28
N SER A 620 26.34 -10.47 -13.17
CA SER A 620 25.74 -11.39 -12.22
C SER A 620 24.42 -11.97 -12.75
N PRO A 621 24.13 -13.25 -12.52
CA PRO A 621 22.84 -13.82 -12.91
C PRO A 621 21.69 -13.15 -12.14
N VAL A 622 20.51 -13.07 -12.78
CA VAL A 622 19.31 -12.51 -12.21
C VAL A 622 18.09 -13.39 -12.50
N LEU A 623 17.18 -13.51 -11.51
CA LEU A 623 15.82 -13.98 -11.70
C LEU A 623 14.90 -12.77 -11.85
N ILE A 624 14.12 -12.73 -12.93
CA ILE A 624 13.10 -11.71 -13.21
C ILE A 624 11.75 -12.33 -12.93
N VAL A 625 10.95 -11.68 -12.06
CA VAL A 625 9.57 -12.13 -11.73
C VAL A 625 8.62 -10.97 -11.99
N HIS A 626 7.58 -11.18 -12.82
CA HIS A 626 6.63 -10.10 -13.16
C HIS A 626 5.24 -10.63 -13.51
N GLY A 627 4.20 -9.95 -13.04
CA GLY A 627 2.83 -10.12 -13.50
C GLY A 627 2.57 -9.30 -14.76
N ASP A 628 1.86 -9.85 -15.74
CA ASP A 628 1.72 -9.17 -17.04
C ASP A 628 0.56 -8.15 -17.10
N ASP A 629 -0.32 -8.11 -16.07
CA ASP A 629 -1.36 -7.06 -15.90
C ASP A 629 -0.95 -6.00 -14.85
N ASP A 630 0.35 -5.82 -14.64
CA ASP A 630 0.90 -4.80 -13.73
C ASP A 630 0.67 -3.39 -14.30
N LYS A 631 -0.07 -2.56 -13.53
CA LYS A 631 -0.42 -1.17 -13.88
C LYS A 631 0.47 -0.12 -13.21
N ASN A 632 1.31 -0.53 -12.25
CA ASN A 632 2.25 0.35 -11.56
C ASN A 632 3.59 0.38 -12.28
N VAL A 633 4.07 -0.79 -12.73
CA VAL A 633 5.29 -0.94 -13.51
C VAL A 633 4.98 -1.79 -14.73
N ASP A 634 4.96 -1.16 -15.90
CA ASP A 634 4.64 -1.85 -17.15
C ASP A 634 5.55 -3.08 -17.35
N HIS A 635 4.97 -4.20 -17.74
CA HIS A 635 5.68 -5.46 -18.04
C HIS A 635 6.80 -5.26 -19.07
N ASP A 636 6.70 -4.24 -19.93
CA ASP A 636 7.72 -3.82 -20.89
C ASP A 636 9.07 -3.49 -20.23
N GLN A 637 9.10 -3.13 -18.95
CA GLN A 637 10.36 -2.92 -18.21
C GLN A 637 11.15 -4.23 -18.12
N SER A 638 10.50 -5.36 -17.80
CA SER A 638 11.14 -6.68 -17.74
C SER A 638 11.51 -7.20 -19.14
N LEU A 639 10.69 -6.96 -20.15
CA LEU A 639 11.01 -7.30 -21.54
C LEU A 639 12.26 -6.54 -22.02
N LEU A 640 12.37 -5.26 -21.68
CA LEU A 640 13.56 -4.44 -21.98
C LEU A 640 14.81 -5.05 -21.32
N LEU A 641 14.74 -5.38 -20.03
CA LEU A 641 15.86 -5.98 -19.30
C LEU A 641 16.29 -7.32 -19.91
N ALA A 642 15.36 -8.24 -20.11
CA ALA A 642 15.62 -9.57 -20.66
C ALA A 642 16.31 -9.49 -22.05
N ARG A 643 15.83 -8.61 -22.93
CA ARG A 643 16.43 -8.36 -24.23
C ARG A 643 17.88 -7.87 -24.13
N GLU A 644 18.14 -6.93 -23.25
CA GLU A 644 19.46 -6.33 -23.06
C GLU A 644 20.45 -7.32 -22.42
N LEU A 645 20.00 -8.16 -21.48
CA LEU A 645 20.80 -9.24 -20.88
C LEU A 645 21.13 -10.33 -21.93
N THR A 646 20.16 -10.73 -22.75
CA THR A 646 20.35 -11.66 -23.86
C THR A 646 21.41 -11.16 -24.84
N ALA A 647 21.32 -9.91 -25.26
CA ALA A 647 22.28 -9.29 -26.20
C ALA A 647 23.73 -9.27 -25.65
N ARG A 648 23.88 -9.33 -24.33
CA ARG A 648 25.21 -9.30 -23.65
C ARG A 648 25.65 -10.67 -23.13
N GLY A 649 24.84 -11.70 -23.31
CA GLY A 649 25.15 -13.03 -22.80
C GLY A 649 25.19 -13.12 -21.29
N VAL A 650 24.48 -12.22 -20.58
CA VAL A 650 24.32 -12.29 -19.12
C VAL A 650 23.25 -13.32 -18.77
N PRO A 651 23.53 -14.30 -17.91
CA PRO A 651 22.55 -15.31 -17.54
C PRO A 651 21.36 -14.72 -16.77
N PHE A 652 20.15 -15.09 -17.15
CA PHE A 652 18.95 -14.78 -16.40
C PHE A 652 17.95 -15.94 -16.45
N GLU A 653 17.07 -15.98 -15.45
CA GLU A 653 15.88 -16.81 -15.41
C GLU A 653 14.66 -15.89 -15.33
N GLU A 654 13.51 -16.36 -15.78
CA GLU A 654 12.27 -15.59 -15.77
C GLU A 654 11.10 -16.39 -15.21
N LEU A 655 10.21 -15.70 -14.52
CA LEU A 655 8.90 -16.21 -14.10
C LEU A 655 7.87 -15.12 -14.41
N SER A 656 7.14 -15.30 -15.51
CA SER A 656 6.00 -14.46 -15.84
C SER A 656 4.73 -15.07 -15.24
N LEU A 657 3.92 -14.21 -14.61
CA LEU A 657 2.67 -14.61 -13.95
C LEU A 657 1.48 -14.01 -14.72
N PRO A 658 0.78 -14.82 -15.53
CA PRO A 658 -0.30 -14.34 -16.37
C PRO A 658 -1.45 -13.76 -15.55
N ASN A 659 -1.93 -12.57 -15.95
CA ASN A 659 -2.99 -11.78 -15.33
C ASN A 659 -2.70 -11.29 -13.89
N GLU A 660 -1.49 -11.49 -13.36
CA GLU A 660 -1.14 -10.95 -12.06
C GLU A 660 -0.80 -9.47 -12.13
N ARG A 661 -1.16 -8.77 -11.06
CA ARG A 661 -0.96 -7.34 -10.85
C ARG A 661 0.40 -7.04 -10.23
N HIS A 662 0.63 -5.77 -9.89
CA HIS A 662 1.84 -5.33 -9.19
C HIS A 662 2.02 -6.00 -7.83
N GLU A 663 1.01 -6.03 -6.99
CA GLU A 663 0.94 -6.89 -5.83
C GLU A 663 0.31 -8.21 -6.26
N PHE A 664 1.08 -9.31 -6.26
CA PHE A 664 0.54 -10.61 -6.63
C PHE A 664 -0.64 -10.94 -5.72
N PHE A 665 -1.75 -11.27 -6.33
CA PHE A 665 -3.00 -11.36 -5.60
C PHE A 665 -3.32 -12.78 -5.15
N ARG A 666 -2.81 -13.77 -5.91
CA ARG A 666 -2.99 -15.18 -5.56
C ARG A 666 -1.90 -15.68 -4.63
N TYR A 667 -2.32 -16.42 -3.61
CA TYR A 667 -1.41 -17.15 -2.71
C TYR A 667 -0.51 -18.12 -3.49
N GLY A 668 -1.06 -18.83 -4.48
CA GLY A 668 -0.32 -19.77 -5.34
C GLY A 668 0.83 -19.08 -6.08
N ASP A 669 0.64 -17.85 -6.54
CA ASP A 669 1.65 -17.09 -7.29
C ASP A 669 2.74 -16.54 -6.38
N TRP A 670 2.41 -16.11 -5.16
CA TRP A 670 3.39 -15.82 -4.11
C TRP A 670 4.26 -17.02 -3.80
N LEU A 671 3.64 -18.17 -3.60
CA LEU A 671 4.35 -19.42 -3.28
C LEU A 671 5.27 -19.86 -4.43
N ALA A 672 4.78 -19.80 -5.68
CA ALA A 672 5.56 -20.12 -6.88
C ALA A 672 6.77 -19.18 -7.01
N SER A 673 6.56 -17.86 -6.87
CA SER A 673 7.60 -16.84 -6.96
C SER A 673 8.70 -17.04 -5.91
N TYR A 674 8.32 -17.33 -4.67
CA TYR A 674 9.29 -17.53 -3.59
C TYR A 674 10.02 -18.86 -3.67
N ARG A 675 9.38 -19.93 -4.13
CA ARG A 675 10.06 -21.23 -4.42
C ARG A 675 11.08 -21.09 -5.55
N THR A 676 10.71 -20.39 -6.63
CA THR A 676 11.62 -20.12 -7.73
C THR A 676 12.82 -19.30 -7.27
N THR A 677 12.58 -18.26 -6.47
CA THR A 677 13.64 -17.44 -5.88
C THR A 677 14.58 -18.25 -4.97
N GLU A 678 14.02 -19.16 -4.16
CA GLU A 678 14.82 -20.07 -3.32
C GLU A 678 15.72 -20.97 -4.16
N ALA A 679 15.15 -21.62 -5.17
CA ALA A 679 15.89 -22.50 -6.06
C ALA A 679 17.00 -21.73 -6.80
N PHE A 680 16.71 -20.53 -7.29
CA PHE A 680 17.67 -19.66 -7.94
C PHE A 680 18.86 -19.31 -7.02
N PHE A 681 18.62 -18.82 -5.81
CA PHE A 681 19.72 -18.49 -4.89
C PHE A 681 20.44 -19.74 -4.36
N ALA A 682 19.79 -20.89 -4.26
CA ALA A 682 20.48 -22.14 -3.91
C ALA A 682 21.50 -22.54 -4.98
N ARG A 683 21.18 -22.38 -6.27
CA ARG A 683 22.10 -22.65 -7.38
C ARG A 683 23.22 -21.62 -7.43
N THR A 684 22.90 -20.35 -7.37
CA THR A 684 23.84 -19.26 -7.64
C THR A 684 24.76 -18.93 -6.46
N LEU A 685 24.24 -19.02 -5.22
CA LEU A 685 25.02 -18.65 -4.01
C LEU A 685 25.51 -19.84 -3.19
N LYS A 686 24.93 -21.05 -3.34
CA LYS A 686 25.37 -22.24 -2.58
C LYS A 686 25.93 -23.35 -3.45
N GLY A 687 25.89 -23.22 -4.78
CA GLY A 687 26.37 -24.26 -5.71
C GLY A 687 25.59 -25.57 -5.63
N ARG A 688 24.34 -25.55 -5.15
CA ARG A 688 23.46 -26.72 -5.14
C ARG A 688 22.79 -26.85 -6.52
N LYS A 689 22.93 -28.07 -7.11
CA LYS A 689 22.27 -28.38 -8.39
C LYS A 689 20.75 -28.56 -8.21
#